data_6630195dc17c8d395032db5e5fddb703
#
_entry.id   6630195dc17c8d395032db5e5fddb703
#
_cell.length_a   1.000
_cell.length_b   1.000
_cell.length_c   1.000
_cell.angle_alpha   90.00
_cell.angle_beta   90.00
_cell.angle_gamma   90.00
#
_symmetry.space_group_name_H-M   'P 1'
#
loop_
_entity.id
_entity.type
_entity.pdbx_description
1 polymer ?
#
loop_
_entity_poly.entity_id
_entity_poly.type
_entity_poly.pdbx_seq_one_letter_code
_entity_poly.pdbx_strand_id
1 'polypeptide(L)'
;MNQYLAITSRGLENLLADELEQLGAQNIQVVHAGVRFKAEQATAYRCCLWTRISSRIIQVLSEFNVRDDMDLYLGATAINWMNYFDSNTRIVVDFNGTNREIRNSQYGAMKIKDAIVDRFTKADLRRPNIDRERPDLRVHMRLSGEKGILGLDMAGSGLHQRGYRSEAGKAPLRETHAAALVVKSGWTPEQPLLDPMCGSGTLLIEAAMMAAEIAPGLKRKRWGFESIKDFDKDAWMEIHAEATVKSRRGPAKVTTKFFGREMDRRVLAVARDNAGRAGVKELIDFEYGDATQLVRPEGFETGVILCNPPYGERLGTTPELISLYKEFGNRLKLAFAGSVAAIYSSSNELLSCMRMRADKQFKLRNGALDCVLKTYLITAGSVQKEEGQAEGVIVQEEVAPDFANRLKKNIAKLGKWAKREGIECYRIYDADIPNYNAAIDKYKDYIIIQEYAAPKSVSEELARRRIMDILRATIEVTGVESNKVILKVRERQKGKSQYQKLSSAERHMVVEEYGVELKVNLYDYLDTGLFLDHRITRRMLGKMAPGKDFLNLFSYTGSATVHAAVGGAKTTTTVDMSNTYLRWAQENMELNNQVGSQHEFIQADCLQWLQEVDDTFDLIFIDPPTFSNSKRMKQSFDIQRDHIMLMENLKRMLRPEGQIVFSNNKRHFKMDLDKLNELGLHAKNISDKTLPMDFAKNKQIHNCWIITHKEG
;
A
#
# COMPACT_ATOMS: atom_id res chain seq x y z
N MET A 1 -37.62 -27.92 -15.48
CA MET A 1 -36.42 -27.01 -15.53
C MET A 1 -36.65 -25.79 -14.65
N ASN A 2 -35.76 -25.58 -13.69
CA ASN A 2 -35.77 -24.38 -12.81
C ASN A 2 -34.84 -23.31 -13.34
N GLN A 3 -35.04 -22.07 -12.87
CA GLN A 3 -34.19 -20.94 -13.20
C GLN A 3 -33.14 -20.72 -12.11
N TYR A 4 -31.91 -20.45 -12.51
CA TYR A 4 -30.78 -20.24 -11.61
C TYR A 4 -30.00 -18.97 -11.95
N LEU A 5 -29.33 -18.43 -10.94
CA LEU A 5 -28.37 -17.33 -11.05
C LEU A 5 -27.03 -17.76 -10.44
N ALA A 6 -26.02 -17.93 -11.28
CA ALA A 6 -24.64 -18.12 -10.83
C ALA A 6 -23.96 -16.75 -10.65
N ILE A 7 -23.37 -16.52 -9.48
CA ILE A 7 -22.73 -15.23 -9.11
C ILE A 7 -21.22 -15.35 -9.30
N THR A 8 -20.61 -14.36 -9.93
CA THR A 8 -19.15 -14.28 -10.10
C THR A 8 -18.63 -12.85 -9.94
N SER A 9 -17.30 -12.65 -9.99
CA SER A 9 -16.70 -11.34 -10.03
C SER A 9 -16.84 -10.69 -11.41
N ARG A 10 -16.89 -9.36 -11.45
CA ARG A 10 -16.93 -8.61 -12.72
C ARG A 10 -15.73 -8.95 -13.61
N GLY A 11 -16.00 -9.12 -14.90
CA GLY A 11 -15.00 -9.49 -15.91
C GLY A 11 -14.83 -11.00 -16.07
N LEU A 12 -15.57 -11.83 -15.30
CA LEU A 12 -15.56 -13.29 -15.38
C LEU A 12 -16.89 -13.87 -15.87
N GLU A 13 -17.85 -13.05 -16.21
CA GLU A 13 -19.21 -13.48 -16.57
C GLU A 13 -19.22 -14.40 -17.81
N ASN A 14 -18.50 -14.03 -18.87
CA ASN A 14 -18.43 -14.86 -20.08
C ASN A 14 -17.73 -16.18 -19.81
N LEU A 15 -16.64 -16.17 -19.01
CA LEU A 15 -15.94 -17.39 -18.63
C LEU A 15 -16.83 -18.35 -17.83
N LEU A 16 -17.67 -17.78 -16.95
CA LEU A 16 -18.66 -18.58 -16.21
C LEU A 16 -19.78 -19.10 -17.13
N ALA A 17 -20.20 -18.33 -18.14
CA ALA A 17 -21.20 -18.78 -19.09
C ALA A 17 -20.71 -20.01 -19.89
N ASP A 18 -19.47 -19.95 -20.40
CA ASP A 18 -18.84 -21.07 -21.10
C ASP A 18 -18.72 -22.31 -20.22
N GLU A 19 -18.33 -22.13 -18.93
CA GLU A 19 -18.24 -23.24 -17.97
C GLU A 19 -19.60 -23.88 -17.71
N LEU A 20 -20.66 -23.08 -17.50
CA LEU A 20 -22.00 -23.60 -17.23
C LEU A 20 -22.60 -24.33 -18.44
N GLU A 21 -22.32 -23.86 -19.65
CA GLU A 21 -22.71 -24.55 -20.89
C GLU A 21 -22.09 -25.93 -20.99
N GLN A 22 -20.80 -26.04 -20.71
CA GLN A 22 -20.07 -27.32 -20.68
C GLN A 22 -20.63 -28.26 -19.61
N LEU A 23 -21.18 -27.74 -18.51
CA LEU A 23 -21.82 -28.52 -17.44
C LEU A 23 -23.27 -28.92 -17.76
N GLY A 24 -23.81 -28.52 -18.92
CA GLY A 24 -25.15 -28.88 -19.39
C GLY A 24 -26.25 -27.89 -19.05
N ALA A 25 -25.90 -26.67 -18.57
CA ALA A 25 -26.88 -25.62 -18.37
C ALA A 25 -27.42 -25.11 -19.72
N GLN A 26 -28.68 -24.65 -19.71
CA GLN A 26 -29.39 -24.18 -20.90
C GLN A 26 -29.87 -22.74 -20.73
N ASN A 27 -30.24 -22.07 -21.85
CA ASN A 27 -30.77 -20.71 -21.85
C ASN A 27 -29.87 -19.73 -21.06
N ILE A 28 -28.58 -19.78 -21.36
CA ILE A 28 -27.54 -19.01 -20.67
C ILE A 28 -27.66 -17.53 -21.06
N GLN A 29 -27.72 -16.67 -20.07
CA GLN A 29 -27.77 -15.22 -20.22
C GLN A 29 -26.77 -14.54 -19.29
N VAL A 30 -25.77 -13.86 -19.86
CA VAL A 30 -24.81 -13.05 -19.12
C VAL A 30 -25.51 -11.83 -18.54
N VAL A 31 -25.33 -11.61 -17.25
CA VAL A 31 -25.84 -10.44 -16.52
C VAL A 31 -24.71 -9.81 -15.70
N HIS A 32 -24.92 -8.61 -15.19
CA HIS A 32 -23.91 -7.93 -14.38
C HIS A 32 -23.47 -8.80 -13.17
N ALA A 33 -22.18 -9.13 -13.09
CA ALA A 33 -21.57 -9.97 -12.05
C ALA A 33 -22.28 -11.32 -11.85
N GLY A 34 -22.69 -11.97 -12.93
CA GLY A 34 -23.30 -13.29 -12.89
C GLY A 34 -23.83 -13.78 -14.23
N VAL A 35 -24.39 -15.00 -14.18
CA VAL A 35 -24.99 -15.66 -15.35
C VAL A 35 -26.31 -16.30 -14.93
N ARG A 36 -27.37 -16.00 -15.67
CA ARG A 36 -28.65 -16.68 -15.53
C ARG A 36 -28.66 -17.91 -16.43
N PHE A 37 -29.26 -18.97 -15.98
CA PHE A 37 -29.42 -20.20 -16.76
C PHE A 37 -30.62 -21.01 -16.32
N LYS A 38 -31.07 -21.92 -17.16
CA LYS A 38 -32.06 -22.95 -16.82
C LYS A 38 -31.40 -24.31 -16.75
N ALA A 39 -31.83 -25.13 -15.82
CA ALA A 39 -31.32 -26.48 -15.65
C ALA A 39 -32.36 -27.42 -14.99
N GLU A 40 -32.25 -28.71 -15.28
CA GLU A 40 -32.80 -29.76 -14.44
C GLU A 40 -32.05 -29.79 -13.11
N GLN A 41 -32.64 -30.37 -12.08
CA GLN A 41 -32.10 -30.39 -10.75
C GLN A 41 -30.74 -31.10 -10.68
N ALA A 42 -30.60 -32.26 -11.32
CA ALA A 42 -29.32 -32.97 -11.44
C ALA A 42 -28.23 -32.14 -12.09
N THR A 43 -28.55 -31.40 -13.15
CA THR A 43 -27.60 -30.47 -13.80
C THR A 43 -27.20 -29.32 -12.84
N ALA A 44 -28.14 -28.80 -12.06
CA ALA A 44 -27.84 -27.75 -11.09
C ALA A 44 -26.90 -28.30 -9.97
N TYR A 45 -27.06 -29.51 -9.51
CA TYR A 45 -26.13 -30.18 -8.59
C TYR A 45 -24.75 -30.34 -9.21
N ARG A 46 -24.67 -30.78 -10.49
CA ARG A 46 -23.43 -30.86 -11.23
C ARG A 46 -22.77 -29.52 -11.33
N CYS A 47 -23.50 -28.47 -11.66
CA CYS A 47 -22.97 -27.09 -11.67
C CYS A 47 -22.43 -26.68 -10.29
N CYS A 48 -23.12 -26.95 -9.18
CA CYS A 48 -22.63 -26.69 -7.84
C CYS A 48 -21.32 -27.40 -7.53
N LEU A 49 -21.21 -28.67 -7.91
CA LEU A 49 -20.05 -29.53 -7.61
C LEU A 49 -18.82 -29.15 -8.45
N TRP A 50 -19.01 -28.83 -9.74
CA TRP A 50 -17.95 -28.72 -10.72
C TRP A 50 -17.55 -27.27 -11.05
N THR A 51 -18.40 -26.26 -10.80
CA THR A 51 -18.02 -24.89 -11.15
C THR A 51 -16.79 -24.42 -10.38
N ARG A 52 -15.84 -23.89 -11.10
CA ARG A 52 -14.61 -23.31 -10.57
C ARG A 52 -14.71 -21.79 -10.43
N ILE A 53 -15.58 -21.17 -11.25
CA ILE A 53 -15.67 -19.74 -11.45
C ILE A 53 -16.79 -19.10 -10.62
N SER A 54 -17.90 -19.81 -10.41
CA SER A 54 -19.00 -19.28 -9.62
C SER A 54 -18.68 -19.22 -8.12
N SER A 55 -19.05 -18.12 -7.49
CA SER A 55 -18.99 -17.98 -6.03
C SER A 55 -20.21 -18.51 -5.29
N ARG A 56 -21.38 -18.51 -5.96
CA ARG A 56 -22.67 -19.03 -5.48
C ARG A 56 -23.56 -19.40 -6.65
N ILE A 57 -24.45 -20.37 -6.47
CA ILE A 57 -25.54 -20.68 -7.39
C ILE A 57 -26.84 -20.54 -6.63
N ILE A 58 -27.74 -19.68 -7.10
CA ILE A 58 -29.02 -19.36 -6.49
C ILE A 58 -30.14 -19.92 -7.35
N GLN A 59 -31.00 -20.76 -6.79
CA GLN A 59 -32.27 -21.13 -7.40
C GLN A 59 -33.22 -19.95 -7.30
N VAL A 60 -33.61 -19.37 -8.42
CA VAL A 60 -34.47 -18.17 -8.45
C VAL A 60 -35.91 -18.58 -8.18
N LEU A 61 -36.51 -18.02 -7.12
CA LEU A 61 -37.90 -18.26 -6.75
C LEU A 61 -38.82 -17.17 -7.23
N SER A 62 -38.39 -15.93 -7.17
CA SER A 62 -39.20 -14.76 -7.59
C SER A 62 -38.29 -13.60 -8.04
N GLU A 63 -38.80 -12.85 -9.00
CA GLU A 63 -38.24 -11.58 -9.42
C GLU A 63 -39.35 -10.51 -9.34
N PHE A 64 -39.03 -9.38 -8.69
CA PHE A 64 -40.00 -8.31 -8.48
C PHE A 64 -39.29 -6.95 -8.38
N ASN A 65 -40.07 -5.88 -8.55
CA ASN A 65 -39.55 -4.53 -8.37
C ASN A 65 -39.53 -4.17 -6.89
N VAL A 66 -38.50 -3.43 -6.49
CA VAL A 66 -38.25 -2.99 -5.10
C VAL A 66 -38.02 -1.50 -5.12
N ARG A 67 -39.09 -0.74 -4.92
CA ARG A 67 -39.04 0.73 -4.78
C ARG A 67 -38.85 1.13 -3.33
N ASP A 68 -39.46 0.36 -2.41
CA ASP A 68 -39.40 0.59 -0.96
C ASP A 68 -39.29 -0.74 -0.18
N ASP A 69 -39.35 -0.66 1.14
CA ASP A 69 -39.28 -1.83 2.03
C ASP A 69 -40.57 -2.66 2.06
N MET A 70 -41.69 -2.06 1.69
CA MET A 70 -42.97 -2.77 1.55
C MET A 70 -42.93 -3.69 0.32
N ASP A 71 -42.36 -3.25 -0.80
CA ASP A 71 -42.16 -4.10 -1.99
C ASP A 71 -41.32 -5.34 -1.65
N LEU A 72 -40.25 -5.20 -0.79
CA LEU A 72 -39.50 -6.35 -0.28
C LEU A 72 -40.36 -7.32 0.51
N TYR A 73 -41.15 -6.81 1.42
CA TYR A 73 -42.04 -7.63 2.27
C TYR A 73 -43.07 -8.36 1.45
N LEU A 74 -43.80 -7.65 0.56
CA LEU A 74 -44.84 -8.21 -0.30
C LEU A 74 -44.26 -9.26 -1.26
N GLY A 75 -43.13 -8.95 -1.92
CA GLY A 75 -42.45 -9.89 -2.84
C GLY A 75 -42.03 -11.17 -2.15
N ALA A 76 -41.52 -11.08 -0.93
CA ALA A 76 -41.16 -12.26 -0.13
C ALA A 76 -42.38 -13.03 0.40
N THR A 77 -43.45 -12.34 0.78
CA THR A 77 -44.72 -12.94 1.25
C THR A 77 -45.44 -13.68 0.12
N ALA A 78 -45.29 -13.29 -1.12
CA ALA A 78 -45.93 -13.94 -2.27
C ALA A 78 -45.38 -15.35 -2.51
N ILE A 79 -44.20 -15.70 -2.02
CA ILE A 79 -43.61 -17.02 -2.16
C ILE A 79 -44.22 -18.00 -1.14
N ASN A 80 -44.60 -19.18 -1.63
CA ASN A 80 -45.04 -20.26 -0.73
C ASN A 80 -43.80 -21.02 -0.21
N TRP A 81 -43.16 -20.49 0.87
CA TRP A 81 -41.93 -21.03 1.47
C TRP A 81 -42.03 -22.45 1.92
N MET A 82 -43.28 -22.91 2.34
CA MET A 82 -43.51 -24.28 2.79
C MET A 82 -43.28 -25.32 1.70
N ASN A 83 -43.25 -24.93 0.42
CA ASN A 83 -42.87 -25.83 -0.67
C ASN A 83 -41.38 -26.16 -0.68
N TYR A 84 -40.57 -25.34 -0.04
CA TYR A 84 -39.10 -25.43 -0.12
C TYR A 84 -38.46 -25.95 1.17
N PHE A 85 -38.98 -25.54 2.34
CA PHE A 85 -38.46 -25.97 3.64
C PHE A 85 -39.57 -25.99 4.72
N ASP A 86 -39.31 -26.58 5.86
CA ASP A 86 -40.23 -26.64 6.98
C ASP A 86 -39.78 -25.79 8.17
N SER A 87 -40.60 -25.77 9.23
CA SER A 87 -40.34 -24.96 10.44
C SER A 87 -39.13 -25.43 11.25
N ASN A 88 -38.58 -26.61 11.01
CA ASN A 88 -37.39 -27.13 11.69
C ASN A 88 -36.09 -26.69 11.01
N THR A 89 -36.16 -26.24 9.76
CA THR A 89 -35.02 -25.78 8.99
C THR A 89 -34.49 -24.47 9.57
N ARG A 90 -33.18 -24.43 9.87
CA ARG A 90 -32.49 -23.21 10.30
C ARG A 90 -32.16 -22.37 9.08
N ILE A 91 -32.71 -21.18 9.01
CA ILE A 91 -32.51 -20.29 7.84
C ILE A 91 -31.72 -19.02 8.21
N VAL A 92 -31.09 -18.42 7.20
CA VAL A 92 -30.55 -17.07 7.27
C VAL A 92 -30.90 -16.34 5.97
N VAL A 93 -31.07 -15.04 6.04
CA VAL A 93 -31.27 -14.19 4.85
C VAL A 93 -30.01 -13.39 4.56
N ASP A 94 -29.41 -13.63 3.41
CA ASP A 94 -28.29 -12.85 2.85
C ASP A 94 -28.83 -11.83 1.85
N PHE A 95 -28.61 -10.55 2.09
CA PHE A 95 -29.06 -9.45 1.24
C PHE A 95 -27.87 -8.73 0.62
N ASN A 96 -27.86 -8.66 -0.71
CA ASN A 96 -26.78 -8.00 -1.47
C ASN A 96 -27.34 -6.91 -2.37
N GLY A 97 -26.70 -5.75 -2.32
CA GLY A 97 -27.09 -4.56 -3.07
C GLY A 97 -27.83 -3.53 -2.22
N THR A 98 -27.96 -2.36 -2.77
CA THR A 98 -28.67 -1.22 -2.18
C THR A 98 -29.33 -0.42 -3.30
N ASN A 99 -30.34 0.36 -2.97
CA ASN A 99 -30.92 1.37 -3.84
C ASN A 99 -31.13 2.67 -3.06
N ARG A 100 -31.92 3.61 -3.62
CA ARG A 100 -32.13 4.90 -2.99
C ARG A 100 -32.82 4.77 -1.62
N GLU A 101 -33.79 3.85 -1.50
CA GLU A 101 -34.61 3.67 -0.29
C GLU A 101 -34.00 2.59 0.65
N ILE A 102 -33.54 1.48 0.08
CA ILE A 102 -32.91 0.40 0.85
C ILE A 102 -31.40 0.61 0.90
N ARG A 103 -30.93 1.45 1.82
CA ARG A 103 -29.50 1.79 2.00
C ARG A 103 -28.75 0.85 2.90
N ASN A 104 -29.45 0.04 3.69
CA ASN A 104 -28.87 -0.92 4.63
C ASN A 104 -29.31 -2.35 4.30
N SER A 105 -28.33 -3.18 3.90
CA SER A 105 -28.59 -4.59 3.56
C SER A 105 -29.08 -5.43 4.73
N GLN A 106 -28.69 -5.10 5.98
CA GLN A 106 -29.18 -5.81 7.17
C GLN A 106 -30.67 -5.52 7.40
N TYR A 107 -31.10 -4.26 7.18
CA TYR A 107 -32.51 -3.89 7.25
C TYR A 107 -33.33 -4.63 6.19
N GLY A 108 -32.85 -4.67 4.93
CA GLY A 108 -33.50 -5.42 3.87
C GLY A 108 -33.62 -6.92 4.18
N ALA A 109 -32.56 -7.52 4.72
CA ALA A 109 -32.58 -8.91 5.17
C ALA A 109 -33.61 -9.16 6.29
N MET A 110 -33.76 -8.22 7.23
CA MET A 110 -34.76 -8.33 8.29
C MET A 110 -36.19 -8.30 7.73
N LYS A 111 -36.50 -7.41 6.77
CA LYS A 111 -37.83 -7.32 6.13
C LYS A 111 -38.21 -8.63 5.43
N ILE A 112 -37.28 -9.23 4.69
CA ILE A 112 -37.52 -10.53 4.03
C ILE A 112 -37.72 -11.63 5.08
N LYS A 113 -36.87 -11.65 6.14
CA LYS A 113 -37.02 -12.58 7.24
C LYS A 113 -38.41 -12.48 7.90
N ASP A 114 -38.87 -11.26 8.17
CA ASP A 114 -40.21 -11.02 8.78
C ASP A 114 -41.32 -11.53 7.86
N ALA A 115 -41.24 -11.27 6.55
CA ALA A 115 -42.21 -11.79 5.57
C ALA A 115 -42.24 -13.33 5.56
N ILE A 116 -41.08 -14.01 5.65
CA ILE A 116 -41.00 -15.46 5.72
C ILE A 116 -41.68 -15.96 7.02
N VAL A 117 -41.33 -15.41 8.17
CA VAL A 117 -41.88 -15.78 9.47
C VAL A 117 -43.41 -15.61 9.51
N ASP A 118 -43.89 -14.47 9.04
CA ASP A 118 -45.34 -14.15 8.98
C ASP A 118 -46.11 -15.12 8.06
N ARG A 119 -45.46 -15.59 6.97
CA ARG A 119 -46.05 -16.56 6.06
C ARG A 119 -46.28 -17.94 6.74
N PHE A 120 -45.31 -18.37 7.55
CA PHE A 120 -45.44 -19.62 8.37
C PHE A 120 -46.50 -19.44 9.46
N THR A 121 -46.52 -18.32 10.16
CA THR A 121 -47.49 -18.01 11.21
C THR A 121 -48.93 -17.93 10.67
N LYS A 122 -49.14 -17.34 9.50
CA LYS A 122 -50.45 -17.28 8.82
C LYS A 122 -50.96 -18.65 8.36
N ALA A 123 -50.08 -19.62 8.23
CA ALA A 123 -50.41 -21.02 7.90
C ALA A 123 -50.55 -21.90 9.15
N ASP A 124 -50.67 -21.30 10.34
CA ASP A 124 -50.73 -22.00 11.64
C ASP A 124 -49.54 -22.97 11.90
N LEU A 125 -48.39 -22.65 11.28
CA LEU A 125 -47.17 -23.41 11.46
C LEU A 125 -46.21 -22.71 12.42
N ARG A 126 -45.37 -23.48 13.08
CA ARG A 126 -44.26 -22.94 13.86
C ARG A 126 -43.31 -22.18 12.92
N ARG A 127 -42.88 -20.98 13.34
CA ARG A 127 -41.89 -20.18 12.59
C ARG A 127 -40.54 -20.89 12.49
N PRO A 128 -39.83 -20.81 11.37
CA PRO A 128 -38.49 -21.38 11.22
C PRO A 128 -37.46 -20.67 12.12
N ASN A 129 -36.46 -21.43 12.55
CA ASN A 129 -35.36 -20.90 13.34
C ASN A 129 -34.41 -20.05 12.48
N ILE A 130 -33.96 -18.91 13.03
CA ILE A 130 -32.95 -18.07 12.38
C ILE A 130 -31.61 -18.39 13.02
N ASP A 131 -30.65 -18.88 12.21
CA ASP A 131 -29.30 -19.19 12.65
C ASP A 131 -28.28 -18.55 11.67
N ARG A 132 -27.52 -17.56 12.14
CA ARG A 132 -26.52 -16.86 11.32
C ARG A 132 -25.21 -17.62 11.20
N GLU A 133 -24.88 -18.44 12.18
CA GLU A 133 -23.60 -19.13 12.24
C GLU A 133 -23.64 -20.47 11.48
N ARG A 134 -24.69 -21.26 11.69
CA ARG A 134 -24.84 -22.61 11.14
C ARG A 134 -26.21 -22.83 10.50
N PRO A 135 -26.60 -22.03 9.52
CA PRO A 135 -27.88 -22.24 8.84
C PRO A 135 -27.84 -23.53 8.03
N ASP A 136 -28.98 -24.17 7.90
CA ASP A 136 -29.18 -25.29 6.98
C ASP A 136 -29.41 -24.78 5.56
N LEU A 137 -30.16 -23.68 5.43
CA LEU A 137 -30.52 -23.06 4.14
C LEU A 137 -30.33 -21.54 4.19
N ARG A 138 -29.80 -20.99 3.12
CA ARG A 138 -29.67 -19.53 2.91
C ARG A 138 -30.67 -19.03 1.91
N VAL A 139 -31.50 -18.09 2.32
CA VAL A 139 -32.33 -17.29 1.43
C VAL A 139 -31.48 -16.13 0.93
N HIS A 140 -31.34 -15.99 -0.37
CA HIS A 140 -30.50 -14.98 -0.98
C HIS A 140 -31.34 -13.94 -1.72
N MET A 141 -31.17 -12.68 -1.35
CA MET A 141 -31.74 -11.53 -2.06
C MET A 141 -30.64 -10.76 -2.75
N ARG A 142 -30.84 -10.49 -4.04
CA ARG A 142 -29.99 -9.59 -4.82
C ARG A 142 -30.82 -8.42 -5.31
N LEU A 143 -30.43 -7.22 -4.92
CA LEU A 143 -31.04 -5.96 -5.35
C LEU A 143 -30.07 -5.24 -6.30
N SER A 144 -30.57 -4.87 -7.50
CA SER A 144 -29.82 -4.10 -8.49
C SER A 144 -30.69 -3.00 -9.06
N GLY A 145 -30.48 -1.77 -8.64
CA GLY A 145 -31.43 -0.70 -8.87
C GLY A 145 -32.78 -1.03 -8.21
N GLU A 146 -33.85 -1.04 -8.98
CA GLU A 146 -35.20 -1.42 -8.50
C GLU A 146 -35.53 -2.90 -8.74
N LYS A 147 -34.64 -3.70 -9.34
CA LYS A 147 -34.89 -5.12 -9.60
C LYS A 147 -34.36 -5.99 -8.47
N GLY A 148 -35.25 -6.74 -7.86
CA GLY A 148 -34.99 -7.73 -6.82
C GLY A 148 -35.08 -9.15 -7.36
N ILE A 149 -34.07 -9.99 -7.02
CA ILE A 149 -34.07 -11.45 -7.28
C ILE A 149 -33.99 -12.14 -5.93
N LEU A 150 -35.00 -12.92 -5.61
CA LEU A 150 -35.10 -13.67 -4.36
C LEU A 150 -35.06 -15.17 -4.67
N GLY A 151 -34.21 -15.91 -3.94
CA GLY A 151 -34.02 -17.32 -4.20
C GLY A 151 -33.30 -18.06 -3.06
N LEU A 152 -32.98 -19.31 -3.31
CA LEU A 152 -32.30 -20.21 -2.36
C LEU A 152 -30.85 -20.46 -2.82
N ASP A 153 -29.91 -20.33 -1.90
CA ASP A 153 -28.50 -20.64 -2.18
C ASP A 153 -28.29 -22.16 -2.17
N MET A 154 -28.09 -22.70 -3.37
CA MET A 154 -27.85 -24.13 -3.59
C MET A 154 -26.55 -24.61 -2.94
N ALA A 155 -25.58 -23.75 -2.79
CA ALA A 155 -24.27 -24.09 -2.22
C ALA A 155 -24.25 -24.05 -0.67
N GLY A 156 -25.08 -23.21 -0.05
CA GLY A 156 -25.13 -23.01 1.41
C GLY A 156 -23.99 -22.17 1.97
N SER A 157 -22.78 -22.31 1.46
CA SER A 157 -21.61 -21.45 1.75
C SER A 157 -20.87 -21.11 0.46
N GLY A 158 -19.97 -20.12 0.51
CA GLY A 158 -19.25 -19.70 -0.70
C GLY A 158 -18.52 -20.84 -1.41
N LEU A 159 -18.68 -20.98 -2.73
CA LEU A 159 -18.06 -22.05 -3.53
C LEU A 159 -16.54 -21.94 -3.60
N HIS A 160 -15.95 -20.76 -3.30
CA HIS A 160 -14.52 -20.60 -3.14
C HIS A 160 -13.94 -21.43 -1.98
N GLN A 161 -14.75 -21.77 -0.98
CA GLN A 161 -14.34 -22.63 0.15
C GLN A 161 -14.26 -24.09 -0.30
N ARG A 162 -13.15 -24.46 -0.97
CA ARG A 162 -12.95 -25.81 -1.53
C ARG A 162 -12.70 -26.88 -0.46
N GLY A 163 -12.29 -26.46 0.76
CA GLY A 163 -11.99 -27.36 1.89
C GLY A 163 -10.53 -27.81 1.98
N TYR A 164 -9.65 -27.42 1.06
CA TYR A 164 -8.23 -27.75 1.16
C TYR A 164 -7.41 -26.71 1.95
N ARG A 165 -7.88 -25.48 2.10
CA ARG A 165 -7.17 -24.43 2.83
C ARG A 165 -7.43 -24.54 4.33
N SER A 166 -6.35 -24.63 5.15
CA SER A 166 -6.45 -24.66 6.63
C SER A 166 -6.26 -23.30 7.26
N GLU A 167 -5.34 -22.51 6.74
CA GLU A 167 -5.01 -21.17 7.21
C GLU A 167 -5.03 -20.19 6.05
N ALA A 168 -5.57 -19.01 6.30
CA ALA A 168 -5.52 -17.90 5.37
C ALA A 168 -4.31 -17.04 5.73
N GLY A 169 -3.36 -16.92 4.80
CA GLY A 169 -2.32 -15.89 4.89
C GLY A 169 -2.92 -14.47 4.88
N LYS A 170 -2.11 -13.44 5.02
CA LYS A 170 -2.55 -12.05 4.90
C LYS A 170 -3.11 -11.81 3.48
N ALA A 171 -4.44 -11.73 3.30
CA ALA A 171 -5.18 -11.49 2.08
C ALA A 171 -4.96 -12.52 0.93
N PRO A 172 -5.35 -13.77 1.10
CA PRO A 172 -5.19 -14.82 0.10
C PRO A 172 -6.13 -14.58 -1.11
N LEU A 173 -5.64 -14.93 -2.31
CA LEU A 173 -6.45 -14.98 -3.52
C LEU A 173 -7.57 -16.03 -3.33
N ARG A 174 -8.82 -15.68 -3.63
CA ARG A 174 -9.92 -16.65 -3.56
C ARG A 174 -9.75 -17.73 -4.63
N GLU A 175 -10.09 -18.96 -4.30
CA GLU A 175 -9.92 -20.12 -5.18
C GLU A 175 -10.67 -19.97 -6.51
N THR A 176 -11.89 -19.42 -6.48
CA THR A 176 -12.67 -19.14 -7.70
C THR A 176 -11.98 -18.11 -8.60
N HIS A 177 -11.31 -17.15 -8.00
CA HIS A 177 -10.56 -16.14 -8.74
C HIS A 177 -9.26 -16.72 -9.30
N ALA A 178 -8.56 -17.53 -8.50
CA ALA A 178 -7.36 -18.25 -8.95
C ALA A 178 -7.66 -19.17 -10.14
N ALA A 179 -8.73 -19.94 -10.08
CA ALA A 179 -9.20 -20.77 -11.19
C ALA A 179 -9.46 -19.95 -12.46
N ALA A 180 -10.10 -18.77 -12.31
CA ALA A 180 -10.34 -17.87 -13.43
C ALA A 180 -9.04 -17.32 -14.04
N LEU A 181 -8.03 -17.00 -13.21
CA LEU A 181 -6.71 -16.56 -13.69
C LEU A 181 -5.98 -17.67 -14.45
N VAL A 182 -6.06 -18.92 -13.97
CA VAL A 182 -5.49 -20.08 -14.68
C VAL A 182 -6.07 -20.20 -16.10
N VAL A 183 -7.40 -20.16 -16.24
CA VAL A 183 -8.04 -20.26 -17.56
C VAL A 183 -7.71 -19.04 -18.43
N LYS A 184 -7.80 -17.81 -17.88
CA LYS A 184 -7.49 -16.59 -18.64
C LYS A 184 -6.01 -16.42 -18.99
N SER A 185 -5.09 -17.13 -18.32
CA SER A 185 -3.67 -17.15 -18.70
C SER A 185 -3.42 -17.83 -20.04
N GLY A 186 -4.38 -18.59 -20.56
CA GLY A 186 -4.25 -19.41 -21.76
C GLY A 186 -3.55 -20.75 -21.52
N TRP A 187 -3.33 -21.13 -20.24
CA TRP A 187 -2.80 -22.43 -19.89
C TRP A 187 -3.77 -23.57 -20.25
N THR A 188 -3.21 -24.68 -20.72
CA THR A 188 -3.94 -25.93 -20.95
C THR A 188 -3.32 -27.08 -20.14
N PRO A 189 -4.07 -28.17 -19.84
CA PRO A 189 -3.59 -29.27 -19.01
C PRO A 189 -2.34 -30.00 -19.53
N GLU A 190 -2.00 -29.82 -20.80
CA GLU A 190 -0.84 -30.44 -21.45
C GLU A 190 0.45 -29.63 -21.28
N GLN A 191 0.34 -28.39 -20.77
CA GLN A 191 1.45 -27.49 -20.61
C GLN A 191 1.93 -27.40 -19.16
N PRO A 192 3.24 -27.30 -18.89
CA PRO A 192 3.71 -27.02 -17.55
C PRO A 192 3.32 -25.62 -17.10
N LEU A 193 3.07 -25.48 -15.80
CA LEU A 193 2.72 -24.21 -15.14
C LEU A 193 3.71 -23.91 -14.02
N LEU A 194 4.22 -22.67 -14.02
CA LEU A 194 5.12 -22.18 -12.98
C LEU A 194 4.51 -20.96 -12.29
N ASP A 195 4.48 -20.96 -10.95
CA ASP A 195 4.19 -19.79 -10.13
C ASP A 195 5.43 -19.46 -9.26
N PRO A 196 6.22 -18.44 -9.65
CA PRO A 196 7.47 -18.10 -8.98
C PRO A 196 7.32 -17.33 -7.66
N MET A 197 6.10 -16.94 -7.28
CA MET A 197 5.73 -16.32 -6.00
C MET A 197 4.43 -16.92 -5.50
N CYS A 198 4.42 -18.26 -5.32
CA CYS A 198 3.20 -19.07 -5.21
C CYS A 198 2.41 -18.85 -3.92
N GLY A 199 3.00 -18.21 -2.92
CA GLY A 199 2.32 -18.02 -1.64
C GLY A 199 1.84 -19.36 -1.07
N SER A 200 0.56 -19.46 -0.71
CA SER A 200 -0.07 -20.69 -0.23
C SER A 200 -0.41 -21.72 -1.33
N GLY A 201 0.06 -21.54 -2.55
CA GLY A 201 -0.05 -22.49 -3.67
C GLY A 201 -1.38 -22.43 -4.44
N THR A 202 -2.24 -21.44 -4.22
CA THR A 202 -3.64 -21.46 -4.71
C THR A 202 -3.74 -21.59 -6.23
N LEU A 203 -2.93 -20.85 -7.00
CA LEU A 203 -2.95 -20.92 -8.48
C LEU A 203 -2.58 -22.32 -8.97
N LEU A 204 -1.49 -22.88 -8.45
CA LEU A 204 -1.01 -24.21 -8.83
C LEU A 204 -1.97 -25.33 -8.42
N ILE A 205 -2.56 -25.22 -7.21
CA ILE A 205 -3.52 -26.21 -6.72
C ILE A 205 -4.77 -26.21 -7.60
N GLU A 206 -5.34 -25.07 -7.96
CA GLU A 206 -6.51 -25.01 -8.84
C GLU A 206 -6.17 -25.55 -10.24
N ALA A 207 -4.99 -25.22 -10.79
CA ALA A 207 -4.55 -25.78 -12.09
C ALA A 207 -4.33 -27.30 -12.04
N ALA A 208 -3.67 -27.81 -11.01
CA ALA A 208 -3.44 -29.23 -10.84
C ALA A 208 -4.77 -30.00 -10.62
N MET A 209 -5.74 -29.42 -9.88
CA MET A 209 -7.08 -29.98 -9.75
C MET A 209 -7.87 -29.95 -11.07
N MET A 210 -7.62 -28.97 -11.96
CA MET A 210 -8.19 -28.95 -13.31
C MET A 210 -7.63 -30.10 -14.17
N ALA A 211 -6.30 -30.22 -14.22
CA ALA A 211 -5.62 -31.28 -14.97
C ALA A 211 -6.00 -32.68 -14.49
N ALA A 212 -6.16 -32.85 -13.18
CA ALA A 212 -6.52 -34.12 -12.57
C ALA A 212 -8.04 -34.41 -12.54
N GLU A 213 -8.87 -33.59 -13.20
CA GLU A 213 -10.34 -33.73 -13.16
C GLU A 213 -10.94 -33.86 -11.77
N ILE A 214 -10.38 -33.16 -10.77
CA ILE A 214 -10.89 -33.14 -9.41
C ILE A 214 -11.95 -32.04 -9.30
N ALA A 215 -13.17 -32.44 -8.97
CA ALA A 215 -14.27 -31.49 -8.76
C ALA A 215 -13.99 -30.57 -7.56
N PRO A 216 -14.06 -29.24 -7.72
CA PRO A 216 -13.73 -28.30 -6.64
C PRO A 216 -14.63 -28.40 -5.43
N GLY A 217 -15.87 -28.85 -5.60
CA GLY A 217 -16.84 -29.03 -4.52
C GLY A 217 -16.75 -30.39 -3.77
N LEU A 218 -15.90 -31.31 -4.22
CA LEU A 218 -15.91 -32.70 -3.77
C LEU A 218 -15.64 -32.88 -2.25
N LYS A 219 -14.89 -32.01 -1.64
CA LYS A 219 -14.52 -32.05 -0.21
C LYS A 219 -15.49 -31.28 0.70
N ARG A 220 -16.54 -30.69 0.14
CA ARG A 220 -17.54 -29.96 0.92
C ARG A 220 -18.40 -30.98 1.68
N LYS A 221 -18.62 -30.71 2.96
CA LYS A 221 -19.36 -31.60 3.85
C LYS A 221 -20.89 -31.42 3.84
N ARG A 222 -21.36 -30.25 3.37
CA ARG A 222 -22.77 -29.85 3.38
C ARG A 222 -23.06 -28.93 2.19
N TRP A 223 -24.26 -29.08 1.64
CA TRP A 223 -24.79 -28.27 0.56
C TRP A 223 -26.14 -27.68 0.96
N GLY A 224 -26.43 -26.46 0.47
CA GLY A 224 -27.72 -25.81 0.76
C GLY A 224 -28.90 -26.56 0.16
N PHE A 225 -28.72 -27.15 -1.04
CA PHE A 225 -29.77 -27.90 -1.70
C PHE A 225 -30.19 -29.19 -0.94
N GLU A 226 -29.36 -29.76 -0.07
CA GLU A 226 -29.73 -30.93 0.78
C GLU A 226 -30.84 -30.62 1.78
N SER A 227 -31.07 -29.31 2.06
CA SER A 227 -32.11 -28.85 2.98
C SER A 227 -33.39 -28.36 2.27
N ILE A 228 -33.46 -28.50 0.95
CA ILE A 228 -34.67 -28.19 0.16
C ILE A 228 -35.54 -29.45 0.07
N LYS A 229 -36.86 -29.27 0.20
CA LYS A 229 -37.81 -30.41 0.27
C LYS A 229 -37.83 -31.33 -0.95
N ASP A 230 -37.56 -30.77 -2.13
CA ASP A 230 -37.53 -31.52 -3.39
C ASP A 230 -36.14 -32.08 -3.71
N PHE A 231 -35.24 -32.19 -2.71
CA PHE A 231 -33.89 -32.70 -2.89
C PHE A 231 -33.90 -34.15 -3.42
N ASP A 232 -33.38 -34.31 -4.63
CA ASP A 232 -33.16 -35.61 -5.27
C ASP A 232 -31.84 -36.22 -4.80
N LYS A 233 -31.92 -37.03 -3.77
CA LYS A 233 -30.77 -37.67 -3.13
C LYS A 233 -30.09 -38.68 -4.08
N ASP A 234 -30.84 -39.41 -4.87
CA ASP A 234 -30.30 -40.46 -5.72
C ASP A 234 -29.51 -39.85 -6.86
N ALA A 235 -30.06 -38.84 -7.54
CA ALA A 235 -29.34 -38.06 -8.55
C ALA A 235 -28.06 -37.41 -7.99
N TRP A 236 -28.10 -36.87 -6.76
CA TRP A 236 -26.94 -36.32 -6.11
C TRP A 236 -25.87 -37.39 -5.81
N MET A 237 -26.26 -38.54 -5.29
CA MET A 237 -25.33 -39.63 -4.99
C MET A 237 -24.62 -40.16 -6.24
N GLU A 238 -25.31 -40.25 -7.37
CA GLU A 238 -24.72 -40.63 -8.65
C GLU A 238 -23.66 -39.62 -9.12
N ILE A 239 -24.00 -38.32 -9.14
CA ILE A 239 -23.10 -37.25 -9.54
C ILE A 239 -21.86 -37.21 -8.62
N HIS A 240 -22.03 -37.36 -7.33
CA HIS A 240 -20.93 -37.34 -6.36
C HIS A 240 -20.05 -38.58 -6.48
N ALA A 241 -20.62 -39.76 -6.75
CA ALA A 241 -19.88 -40.99 -7.00
C ALA A 241 -19.03 -40.89 -8.27
N GLU A 242 -19.59 -40.37 -9.39
CA GLU A 242 -18.85 -40.13 -10.61
C GLU A 242 -17.65 -39.22 -10.36
N ALA A 243 -17.84 -38.09 -9.67
CA ALA A 243 -16.78 -37.15 -9.34
C ALA A 243 -15.71 -37.77 -8.44
N THR A 244 -16.11 -38.65 -7.53
CA THR A 244 -15.20 -39.40 -6.63
C THR A 244 -14.33 -40.36 -7.45
N VAL A 245 -14.89 -41.07 -8.41
CA VAL A 245 -14.12 -41.96 -9.30
C VAL A 245 -13.13 -41.19 -10.13
N LYS A 246 -13.56 -40.06 -10.72
CA LYS A 246 -12.67 -39.15 -11.51
C LYS A 246 -11.51 -38.65 -10.64
N SER A 247 -11.77 -38.19 -9.43
CA SER A 247 -10.75 -37.65 -8.52
C SER A 247 -9.69 -38.66 -8.10
N ARG A 248 -10.04 -39.97 -8.04
CA ARG A 248 -9.09 -41.05 -7.74
C ARG A 248 -8.20 -41.41 -8.92
N ARG A 249 -8.73 -41.35 -10.12
CA ARG A 249 -8.02 -41.73 -11.36
C ARG A 249 -7.30 -40.58 -12.02
N GLY A 250 -7.76 -39.34 -11.82
CA GLY A 250 -7.29 -38.15 -12.49
C GLY A 250 -5.81 -37.86 -12.27
N PRO A 251 -5.31 -37.86 -11.01
CA PRO A 251 -3.89 -37.54 -10.77
C PRO A 251 -2.89 -38.43 -11.55
N ALA A 252 -3.22 -39.71 -11.69
CA ALA A 252 -2.39 -40.68 -12.43
C ALA A 252 -2.36 -40.44 -13.96
N LYS A 253 -3.29 -39.65 -14.49
CA LYS A 253 -3.36 -39.32 -15.91
C LYS A 253 -2.60 -38.05 -16.26
N VAL A 254 -2.23 -37.24 -15.26
CA VAL A 254 -1.53 -35.99 -15.48
C VAL A 254 -0.09 -36.25 -15.85
N THR A 255 0.31 -35.86 -17.03
CA THR A 255 1.68 -36.00 -17.57
C THR A 255 2.52 -34.73 -17.42
N THR A 256 1.87 -33.60 -17.21
CA THR A 256 2.52 -32.31 -17.06
C THR A 256 2.96 -32.09 -15.62
N LYS A 257 3.90 -31.15 -15.40
CA LYS A 257 4.40 -30.76 -14.09
C LYS A 257 3.98 -29.34 -13.71
N PHE A 258 3.82 -29.12 -12.43
CA PHE A 258 3.54 -27.81 -11.83
C PHE A 258 4.68 -27.43 -10.93
N PHE A 259 5.13 -26.17 -11.01
CA PHE A 259 6.30 -25.68 -10.28
C PHE A 259 5.89 -24.46 -9.44
N GLY A 260 6.19 -24.50 -8.14
CA GLY A 260 5.93 -23.41 -7.22
C GLY A 260 7.21 -22.93 -6.53
N ARG A 261 7.45 -21.63 -6.51
CA ARG A 261 8.56 -21.03 -5.77
C ARG A 261 8.06 -20.00 -4.78
N GLU A 262 8.63 -20.01 -3.55
CA GLU A 262 8.26 -19.08 -2.48
C GLU A 262 9.50 -18.78 -1.61
N MET A 263 9.68 -17.52 -1.25
CA MET A 263 10.81 -17.05 -0.43
C MET A 263 10.58 -17.15 1.08
N ASP A 264 9.34 -17.38 1.51
CA ASP A 264 9.00 -17.63 2.92
C ASP A 264 8.79 -19.15 3.15
N ARG A 265 9.69 -19.75 3.93
CA ARG A 265 9.65 -21.21 4.23
C ARG A 265 8.37 -21.62 4.94
N ARG A 266 7.77 -20.75 5.77
CA ARG A 266 6.52 -21.04 6.50
C ARG A 266 5.34 -21.05 5.52
N VAL A 267 5.28 -20.08 4.64
CA VAL A 267 4.23 -20.00 3.60
C VAL A 267 4.35 -21.16 2.62
N LEU A 268 5.58 -21.55 2.25
CA LEU A 268 5.86 -22.72 1.40
C LEU A 268 5.38 -24.03 2.05
N ALA A 269 5.55 -24.20 3.37
CA ALA A 269 5.02 -25.35 4.09
C ALA A 269 3.50 -25.39 4.03
N VAL A 270 2.83 -24.25 4.20
CA VAL A 270 1.36 -24.16 4.04
C VAL A 270 0.91 -24.54 2.62
N ALA A 271 1.68 -24.14 1.58
CA ALA A 271 1.36 -24.52 0.20
C ALA A 271 1.40 -26.03 0.00
N ARG A 272 2.44 -26.72 0.52
CA ARG A 272 2.57 -28.18 0.47
C ARG A 272 1.42 -28.89 1.20
N ASP A 273 1.02 -28.40 2.36
CA ASP A 273 -0.08 -28.94 3.13
C ASP A 273 -1.44 -28.73 2.42
N ASN A 274 -1.65 -27.57 1.82
CA ASN A 274 -2.84 -27.28 1.01
C ASN A 274 -2.91 -28.22 -0.20
N ALA A 275 -1.81 -28.42 -0.92
CA ALA A 275 -1.75 -29.35 -2.04
C ALA A 275 -2.01 -30.81 -1.61
N GLY A 276 -1.51 -31.23 -0.45
CA GLY A 276 -1.82 -32.53 0.14
C GLY A 276 -3.29 -32.70 0.43
N ARG A 277 -3.91 -31.71 1.08
CA ARG A 277 -5.36 -31.71 1.33
C ARG A 277 -6.17 -31.65 0.05
N ALA A 278 -5.70 -30.97 -0.99
CA ALA A 278 -6.36 -30.95 -2.29
C ALA A 278 -6.26 -32.30 -3.04
N GLY A 279 -5.27 -33.14 -2.70
CA GLY A 279 -5.01 -34.43 -3.37
C GLY A 279 -4.12 -34.30 -4.62
N VAL A 280 -3.32 -33.22 -4.71
CA VAL A 280 -2.47 -32.92 -5.88
C VAL A 280 -1.01 -32.68 -5.50
N LYS A 281 -0.58 -33.06 -4.31
CA LYS A 281 0.79 -32.80 -3.80
C LYS A 281 1.87 -33.36 -4.70
N GLU A 282 1.67 -34.57 -5.23
CA GLU A 282 2.64 -35.26 -6.07
C GLU A 282 2.75 -34.69 -7.49
N LEU A 283 1.84 -33.79 -7.86
CA LEU A 283 1.84 -33.11 -9.16
C LEU A 283 2.62 -31.79 -9.12
N ILE A 284 2.92 -31.25 -7.93
CA ILE A 284 3.46 -29.91 -7.75
C ILE A 284 4.82 -29.98 -7.05
N ASP A 285 5.85 -29.54 -7.76
CA ASP A 285 7.19 -29.37 -7.21
C ASP A 285 7.32 -28.01 -6.56
N PHE A 286 7.43 -27.97 -5.22
CA PHE A 286 7.58 -26.73 -4.43
C PHE A 286 9.03 -26.51 -4.02
N GLU A 287 9.61 -25.38 -4.41
CA GLU A 287 10.99 -24.97 -4.12
C GLU A 287 11.03 -23.70 -3.27
N TYR A 288 11.99 -23.64 -2.32
CA TYR A 288 12.31 -22.39 -1.64
C TYR A 288 13.23 -21.54 -2.51
N GLY A 289 12.91 -20.27 -2.71
CA GLY A 289 13.77 -19.36 -3.46
C GLY A 289 13.14 -18.02 -3.78
N ASP A 290 14.00 -17.09 -4.18
CA ASP A 290 13.64 -15.74 -4.60
C ASP A 290 13.31 -15.73 -6.10
N ALA A 291 12.21 -15.08 -6.48
CA ALA A 291 11.80 -14.92 -7.87
C ALA A 291 12.75 -14.03 -8.69
N THR A 292 13.54 -13.16 -8.05
CA THR A 292 14.58 -12.37 -8.72
C THR A 292 15.78 -13.20 -9.14
N GLN A 293 15.91 -14.42 -8.62
CA GLN A 293 16.93 -15.40 -8.96
C GLN A 293 16.34 -16.63 -9.64
N LEU A 294 15.17 -16.46 -10.29
CA LEU A 294 14.46 -17.55 -10.94
C LEU A 294 15.30 -18.14 -12.09
N VAL A 295 15.46 -19.45 -12.05
CA VAL A 295 16.03 -20.26 -13.14
C VAL A 295 14.95 -21.19 -13.65
N ARG A 296 15.10 -21.65 -14.90
CA ARG A 296 14.15 -22.59 -15.52
C ARG A 296 14.23 -23.93 -14.78
N PRO A 297 13.12 -24.44 -14.20
CA PRO A 297 13.12 -25.76 -13.58
C PRO A 297 13.37 -26.88 -14.61
N GLU A 298 13.93 -28.00 -14.16
CA GLU A 298 14.06 -29.20 -14.98
C GLU A 298 12.67 -29.74 -15.37
N GLY A 299 12.48 -30.00 -16.67
CA GLY A 299 11.16 -30.41 -17.21
C GLY A 299 10.20 -29.27 -17.52
N PHE A 300 10.63 -28.00 -17.38
CA PHE A 300 9.90 -26.85 -17.89
C PHE A 300 10.59 -26.30 -19.14
N GLU A 301 10.32 -26.85 -20.29
CA GLU A 301 10.91 -26.34 -21.55
C GLU A 301 10.20 -25.08 -22.03
N THR A 302 8.91 -25.18 -22.29
CA THR A 302 8.02 -24.04 -22.59
C THR A 302 6.69 -24.27 -21.90
N GLY A 303 6.03 -23.19 -21.48
CA GLY A 303 4.76 -23.30 -20.75
C GLY A 303 4.24 -21.94 -20.31
N VAL A 304 3.45 -21.93 -19.27
CA VAL A 304 2.88 -20.71 -18.72
C VAL A 304 3.49 -20.39 -17.35
N ILE A 305 3.94 -19.14 -17.19
CA ILE A 305 4.33 -18.57 -15.90
C ILE A 305 3.16 -17.72 -15.43
N LEU A 306 2.38 -18.22 -14.46
CA LEU A 306 1.25 -17.50 -13.89
C LEU A 306 1.58 -17.03 -12.49
N CYS A 307 1.56 -15.72 -12.25
CA CYS A 307 1.99 -15.15 -11.00
C CYS A 307 1.05 -14.05 -10.50
N ASN A 308 0.83 -14.03 -9.20
CA ASN A 308 0.22 -12.95 -8.45
C ASN A 308 1.26 -12.33 -7.50
N PRO A 309 2.22 -11.53 -8.03
CA PRO A 309 3.28 -10.94 -7.22
C PRO A 309 2.73 -9.95 -6.20
N PRO A 310 3.47 -9.61 -5.14
CA PRO A 310 3.03 -8.62 -4.18
C PRO A 310 2.79 -7.26 -4.83
N TYR A 311 1.68 -6.61 -4.46
CA TYR A 311 1.32 -5.25 -4.89
C TYR A 311 0.60 -4.51 -3.76
N GLY A 312 0.79 -3.16 -3.69
CA GLY A 312 0.18 -2.31 -2.66
C GLY A 312 0.89 -2.33 -1.30
N GLU A 313 0.38 -1.56 -0.34
CA GLU A 313 1.03 -1.25 0.94
C GLU A 313 1.19 -2.43 1.92
N ARG A 314 0.65 -3.60 1.63
CA ARG A 314 0.59 -4.74 2.58
C ARG A 314 1.81 -5.66 2.55
N LEU A 315 2.63 -5.63 1.50
CA LEU A 315 3.73 -6.57 1.29
C LEU A 315 4.95 -5.87 0.68
N GLY A 316 5.60 -5.01 1.43
CA GLY A 316 6.80 -4.31 1.02
C GLY A 316 6.59 -2.83 0.71
N THR A 317 7.67 -2.09 0.64
CA THR A 317 7.67 -0.69 0.25
C THR A 317 7.62 -0.54 -1.27
N THR A 318 7.08 0.56 -1.77
CA THR A 318 7.00 0.80 -3.23
C THR A 318 8.37 0.69 -3.93
N PRO A 319 9.49 1.20 -3.42
CA PRO A 319 10.82 1.04 -4.03
C PRO A 319 11.27 -0.42 -4.15
N GLU A 320 11.02 -1.25 -3.12
CA GLU A 320 11.34 -2.69 -3.13
C GLU A 320 10.52 -3.43 -4.20
N LEU A 321 9.24 -3.09 -4.35
CA LEU A 321 8.38 -3.66 -5.38
C LEU A 321 8.84 -3.27 -6.80
N ILE A 322 9.30 -2.04 -7.00
CA ILE A 322 9.88 -1.60 -8.29
C ILE A 322 11.06 -2.51 -8.67
N SER A 323 11.99 -2.73 -7.74
CA SER A 323 13.15 -3.61 -7.98
C SER A 323 12.73 -5.05 -8.20
N LEU A 324 11.80 -5.58 -7.41
CA LEU A 324 11.25 -6.93 -7.59
C LEU A 324 10.70 -7.13 -9.02
N TYR A 325 9.80 -6.25 -9.47
CA TYR A 325 9.20 -6.39 -10.79
C TYR A 325 10.21 -6.21 -11.93
N LYS A 326 11.17 -5.31 -11.77
CA LYS A 326 12.27 -5.10 -12.73
C LYS A 326 13.12 -6.37 -12.88
N GLU A 327 13.64 -6.89 -11.76
CA GLU A 327 14.51 -8.07 -11.78
C GLU A 327 13.74 -9.33 -12.19
N PHE A 328 12.49 -9.48 -11.74
CA PHE A 328 11.64 -10.57 -12.20
C PHE A 328 11.39 -10.51 -13.71
N GLY A 329 11.08 -9.34 -14.27
CA GLY A 329 10.95 -9.15 -15.72
C GLY A 329 12.24 -9.47 -16.48
N ASN A 330 13.41 -9.13 -15.93
CA ASN A 330 14.70 -9.48 -16.50
C ASN A 330 14.91 -11.00 -16.51
N ARG A 331 14.61 -11.69 -15.41
CA ARG A 331 14.74 -13.15 -15.30
C ARG A 331 13.81 -13.88 -16.27
N LEU A 332 12.57 -13.41 -16.44
CA LEU A 332 11.66 -13.96 -17.43
C LEU A 332 12.26 -13.90 -18.85
N LYS A 333 12.79 -12.75 -19.25
CA LYS A 333 13.42 -12.56 -20.58
C LYS A 333 14.65 -13.44 -20.78
N LEU A 334 15.50 -13.58 -19.74
CA LEU A 334 16.73 -14.36 -19.82
C LEU A 334 16.49 -15.87 -19.84
N ALA A 335 15.57 -16.38 -19.02
CA ALA A 335 15.46 -17.80 -18.76
C ALA A 335 14.25 -18.49 -19.44
N PHE A 336 13.21 -17.74 -19.90
CA PHE A 336 11.93 -18.33 -20.29
C PHE A 336 11.47 -17.96 -21.72
N ALA A 337 12.42 -17.69 -22.61
CA ALA A 337 12.07 -17.44 -24.01
C ALA A 337 11.23 -18.58 -24.59
N GLY A 338 10.17 -18.24 -25.36
CA GLY A 338 9.18 -19.17 -25.90
C GLY A 338 7.99 -19.48 -24.99
N SER A 339 8.03 -19.05 -23.74
CA SER A 339 6.94 -19.23 -22.78
C SER A 339 6.02 -18.00 -22.71
N VAL A 340 4.85 -18.17 -22.10
CA VAL A 340 3.90 -17.07 -21.83
C VAL A 340 3.96 -16.73 -20.34
N ALA A 341 4.20 -15.45 -20.02
CA ALA A 341 4.02 -14.93 -18.65
C ALA A 341 2.64 -14.29 -18.51
N ALA A 342 1.88 -14.70 -17.51
CA ALA A 342 0.58 -14.14 -17.15
C ALA A 342 0.67 -13.56 -15.75
N ILE A 343 0.70 -12.23 -15.63
CA ILE A 343 0.95 -11.54 -14.36
C ILE A 343 -0.28 -10.76 -13.94
N TYR A 344 -0.73 -11.06 -12.72
CA TYR A 344 -1.91 -10.44 -12.12
C TYR A 344 -1.50 -9.37 -11.10
N SER A 345 -1.98 -8.14 -11.25
CA SER A 345 -1.64 -7.03 -10.34
C SER A 345 -2.72 -5.96 -10.32
N SER A 346 -2.82 -5.22 -9.21
CA SER A 346 -3.62 -3.99 -9.13
C SER A 346 -2.85 -2.74 -9.58
N SER A 347 -1.54 -2.84 -9.86
CA SER A 347 -0.70 -1.71 -10.28
C SER A 347 -0.18 -1.91 -11.71
N ASN A 348 -0.68 -1.10 -12.63
CA ASN A 348 -0.15 -1.03 -13.99
C ASN A 348 1.27 -0.47 -14.03
N GLU A 349 1.61 0.39 -13.09
CA GLU A 349 2.90 1.03 -12.94
C GLU A 349 3.97 -0.01 -12.59
N LEU A 350 3.69 -0.91 -11.62
CA LEU A 350 4.58 -2.02 -11.28
C LEU A 350 4.75 -2.98 -12.46
N LEU A 351 3.65 -3.34 -13.15
CA LEU A 351 3.74 -4.18 -14.36
C LEU A 351 4.63 -3.53 -15.43
N SER A 352 4.62 -2.22 -15.57
CA SER A 352 5.50 -1.50 -16.52
C SER A 352 6.98 -1.60 -16.16
N CYS A 353 7.32 -1.86 -14.87
CA CYS A 353 8.71 -2.05 -14.44
C CYS A 353 9.34 -3.32 -15.01
N MET A 354 8.55 -4.31 -15.42
CA MET A 354 9.04 -5.52 -16.10
C MET A 354 9.60 -5.24 -17.50
N ARG A 355 9.27 -4.08 -18.10
CA ARG A 355 9.69 -3.68 -19.45
C ARG A 355 9.38 -4.74 -20.50
N MET A 356 8.16 -5.25 -20.46
CA MET A 356 7.62 -6.22 -21.40
C MET A 356 6.36 -5.66 -22.04
N ARG A 357 6.16 -5.92 -23.34
CA ARG A 357 4.94 -5.53 -24.06
C ARG A 357 3.88 -6.61 -23.85
N ALA A 358 2.72 -6.22 -23.31
CA ALA A 358 1.62 -7.15 -23.13
C ALA A 358 0.93 -7.48 -24.47
N ASP A 359 0.63 -8.75 -24.67
CA ASP A 359 -0.15 -9.24 -25.83
C ASP A 359 -1.65 -9.10 -25.58
N LYS A 360 -2.10 -9.49 -24.37
CA LYS A 360 -3.50 -9.39 -23.96
C LYS A 360 -3.60 -8.78 -22.55
N GLN A 361 -4.74 -8.15 -22.29
CA GLN A 361 -5.05 -7.58 -20.98
C GLN A 361 -6.50 -7.85 -20.62
N PHE A 362 -6.73 -8.35 -19.41
CA PHE A 362 -8.05 -8.59 -18.85
C PHE A 362 -8.25 -7.73 -17.60
N LYS A 363 -9.27 -6.87 -17.61
CA LYS A 363 -9.68 -6.10 -16.43
C LYS A 363 -10.51 -6.99 -15.53
N LEU A 364 -10.11 -7.12 -14.27
CA LEU A 364 -10.72 -8.01 -13.29
C LEU A 364 -10.88 -7.25 -11.97
N ARG A 365 -11.68 -7.81 -11.05
CA ARG A 365 -11.90 -7.20 -9.75
C ARG A 365 -11.62 -8.19 -8.63
N ASN A 366 -10.72 -7.81 -7.69
CA ASN A 366 -10.42 -8.60 -6.50
C ASN A 366 -10.97 -7.88 -5.25
N GLY A 367 -12.18 -8.25 -4.83
CA GLY A 367 -12.89 -7.52 -3.78
C GLY A 367 -13.17 -6.08 -4.20
N ALA A 368 -12.63 -5.11 -3.48
CA ALA A 368 -12.75 -3.68 -3.79
C ALA A 368 -11.70 -3.19 -4.80
N LEU A 369 -10.63 -3.97 -5.05
CA LEU A 369 -9.49 -3.56 -5.89
C LEU A 369 -9.77 -3.84 -7.36
N ASP A 370 -9.55 -2.85 -8.22
CA ASP A 370 -9.46 -3.04 -9.66
C ASP A 370 -8.08 -3.61 -9.99
N CYS A 371 -8.05 -4.74 -10.70
CA CYS A 371 -6.85 -5.47 -11.05
C CYS A 371 -6.81 -5.76 -12.54
N VAL A 372 -5.63 -6.11 -13.02
CA VAL A 372 -5.44 -6.55 -14.40
C VAL A 372 -4.63 -7.84 -14.43
N LEU A 373 -4.99 -8.75 -15.32
CA LEU A 373 -4.14 -9.84 -15.76
C LEU A 373 -3.58 -9.46 -17.12
N LYS A 374 -2.25 -9.37 -17.24
CA LYS A 374 -1.56 -9.15 -18.52
C LYS A 374 -0.81 -10.39 -18.92
N THR A 375 -0.91 -10.77 -20.20
CA THR A 375 -0.11 -11.87 -20.78
C THR A 375 0.98 -11.30 -21.66
N TYR A 376 2.14 -11.95 -21.64
CA TYR A 376 3.35 -11.56 -22.37
C TYR A 376 3.95 -12.79 -23.02
N LEU A 377 4.07 -12.80 -24.34
CA LEU A 377 4.92 -13.78 -25.02
C LEU A 377 6.38 -13.40 -24.82
N ILE A 378 7.13 -14.29 -24.19
CA ILE A 378 8.54 -14.03 -23.88
C ILE A 378 9.38 -14.36 -25.11
N THR A 379 9.95 -13.33 -25.75
CA THR A 379 10.80 -13.47 -26.92
C THR A 379 12.28 -13.31 -26.55
N ALA A 380 13.16 -14.02 -27.22
CA ALA A 380 14.62 -13.96 -27.02
C ALA A 380 15.27 -12.63 -27.48
N GLY A 381 14.48 -11.69 -28.02
CA GLY A 381 14.97 -10.57 -28.84
C GLY A 381 15.57 -9.36 -28.13
N SER A 382 15.90 -9.41 -26.82
CA SER A 382 16.44 -8.24 -26.09
C SER A 382 17.72 -8.53 -25.30
N VAL A 383 18.39 -9.64 -25.54
CA VAL A 383 19.60 -10.03 -24.83
C VAL A 383 20.80 -9.88 -25.75
N GLN A 384 21.63 -8.84 -25.54
CA GLN A 384 22.95 -8.81 -26.14
C GLN A 384 23.89 -9.69 -25.31
N LYS A 385 24.49 -10.70 -25.94
CA LYS A 385 25.58 -11.48 -25.35
C LYS A 385 26.89 -10.80 -25.71
N GLU A 386 27.64 -10.38 -24.71
CA GLU A 386 29.07 -10.08 -24.90
C GLU A 386 29.84 -11.40 -24.95
N GLU A 387 30.80 -11.53 -25.88
CA GLU A 387 31.64 -12.71 -25.99
C GLU A 387 32.42 -12.92 -24.70
N GLY A 388 32.16 -14.06 -24.04
CA GLY A 388 32.82 -14.46 -22.79
C GLY A 388 32.01 -14.37 -21.50
N GLN A 389 30.74 -13.90 -21.55
CA GLN A 389 29.84 -13.92 -20.39
C GLN A 389 28.83 -15.07 -20.46
N ALA A 390 28.63 -15.75 -19.33
CA ALA A 390 27.66 -16.85 -19.22
C ALA A 390 26.18 -16.38 -19.35
N GLU A 391 25.90 -15.13 -19.02
CA GLU A 391 24.57 -14.50 -19.10
C GLU A 391 24.61 -13.22 -19.96
N GLY A 392 23.62 -13.04 -20.85
CA GLY A 392 23.51 -11.83 -21.67
C GLY A 392 23.03 -10.61 -20.88
N VAL A 393 23.48 -9.42 -21.30
CA VAL A 393 23.05 -8.14 -20.70
C VAL A 393 21.82 -7.61 -21.45
N ILE A 394 20.78 -7.25 -20.69
CA ILE A 394 19.59 -6.61 -21.27
C ILE A 394 19.85 -5.11 -21.45
N VAL A 395 19.84 -4.63 -22.70
CA VAL A 395 19.87 -3.20 -22.99
C VAL A 395 18.56 -2.57 -22.50
N GLN A 396 18.70 -1.63 -21.54
CA GLN A 396 17.56 -0.99 -20.89
C GLN A 396 17.32 0.41 -21.48
N GLU A 397 16.10 0.70 -21.92
CA GLU A 397 15.69 2.09 -22.19
C GLU A 397 15.68 2.90 -20.89
N GLU A 398 16.23 4.12 -20.93
CA GLU A 398 16.28 5.03 -19.79
C GLU A 398 14.85 5.49 -19.40
N VAL A 399 14.52 5.37 -18.13
CA VAL A 399 13.21 5.80 -17.60
C VAL A 399 13.24 7.29 -17.36
N ALA A 400 12.23 8.04 -17.88
CA ALA A 400 12.12 9.48 -17.72
C ALA A 400 13.47 10.19 -18.02
N PRO A 401 13.98 10.14 -19.26
CA PRO A 401 15.35 10.55 -19.58
C PRO A 401 15.66 12.00 -19.19
N ASP A 402 14.69 12.90 -19.32
CA ASP A 402 14.87 14.31 -18.90
C ASP A 402 15.15 14.44 -17.41
N PHE A 403 14.38 13.70 -16.59
CA PHE A 403 14.56 13.66 -15.15
C PHE A 403 15.88 12.97 -14.78
N ALA A 404 16.15 11.80 -15.35
CA ALA A 404 17.37 11.02 -15.10
C ALA A 404 18.63 11.85 -15.44
N ASN A 405 18.65 12.53 -16.59
CA ASN A 405 19.76 13.39 -16.99
C ASN A 405 19.93 14.60 -16.06
N ARG A 406 18.83 15.19 -15.59
CA ARG A 406 18.87 16.29 -14.59
C ARG A 406 19.47 15.80 -13.29
N LEU A 407 19.01 14.65 -12.80
CA LEU A 407 19.47 14.04 -11.55
C LEU A 407 20.97 13.68 -11.62
N LYS A 408 21.42 13.06 -12.72
CA LYS A 408 22.86 12.76 -12.96
C LYS A 408 23.72 14.03 -12.87
N LYS A 409 23.31 15.12 -13.54
CA LYS A 409 24.03 16.41 -13.51
C LYS A 409 24.08 16.99 -12.09
N ASN A 410 22.98 16.94 -11.36
CA ASN A 410 22.91 17.43 -9.99
C ASN A 410 23.82 16.61 -9.06
N ILE A 411 23.78 15.28 -9.12
CA ILE A 411 24.62 14.38 -8.32
C ILE A 411 26.11 14.65 -8.60
N ALA A 412 26.50 14.78 -9.87
CA ALA A 412 27.89 15.06 -10.23
C ALA A 412 28.39 16.41 -9.69
N LYS A 413 27.56 17.46 -9.75
CA LYS A 413 27.89 18.80 -9.24
C LYS A 413 27.90 18.85 -7.73
N LEU A 414 26.79 18.40 -7.09
CA LEU A 414 26.60 18.52 -5.65
C LEU A 414 27.42 17.50 -4.87
N GLY A 415 27.67 16.31 -5.42
CA GLY A 415 28.53 15.31 -4.80
C GLY A 415 29.98 15.74 -4.66
N LYS A 416 30.54 16.45 -5.68
CA LYS A 416 31.88 17.03 -5.58
C LYS A 416 31.95 18.12 -4.50
N TRP A 417 30.92 18.96 -4.42
CA TRP A 417 30.81 19.97 -3.39
C TRP A 417 30.67 19.36 -1.99
N ALA A 418 29.74 18.41 -1.82
CA ALA A 418 29.51 17.75 -0.53
C ALA A 418 30.78 17.07 0.00
N LYS A 419 31.53 16.35 -0.86
CA LYS A 419 32.81 15.72 -0.50
C LYS A 419 33.85 16.75 -0.06
N ARG A 420 33.95 17.90 -0.74
CA ARG A 420 34.89 18.96 -0.39
C ARG A 420 34.54 19.61 0.97
N GLU A 421 33.26 19.78 1.26
CA GLU A 421 32.77 20.42 2.49
C GLU A 421 32.67 19.43 3.68
N GLY A 422 32.89 18.13 3.49
CA GLY A 422 32.78 17.12 4.54
C GLY A 422 31.33 16.94 5.02
N ILE A 423 30.35 16.89 4.11
CA ILE A 423 28.93 16.73 4.43
C ILE A 423 28.37 15.45 3.81
N GLU A 424 27.60 14.71 4.60
CA GLU A 424 27.03 13.42 4.20
C GLU A 424 25.54 13.51 3.79
N CYS A 425 24.87 14.61 4.19
CA CYS A 425 23.44 14.83 3.93
C CYS A 425 23.23 16.09 3.09
N TYR A 426 22.62 15.95 1.93
CA TYR A 426 22.35 17.10 1.04
C TYR A 426 21.25 16.79 0.04
N ARG A 427 20.58 17.85 -0.44
CA ARG A 427 19.53 17.77 -1.45
C ARG A 427 20.13 17.59 -2.84
N ILE A 428 19.69 16.57 -3.57
CA ILE A 428 20.17 16.28 -4.94
C ILE A 428 19.17 16.71 -6.02
N TYR A 429 17.90 16.97 -5.64
CA TYR A 429 16.87 17.42 -6.56
C TYR A 429 15.77 18.17 -5.79
N ASP A 430 15.25 19.29 -6.34
CA ASP A 430 14.17 20.08 -5.74
C ASP A 430 13.24 20.64 -6.84
N ALA A 431 12.31 19.79 -7.29
CA ALA A 431 11.31 20.13 -8.31
C ALA A 431 11.93 20.85 -9.56
N ASP A 432 13.12 20.44 -9.98
CA ASP A 432 13.89 21.06 -11.07
C ASP A 432 13.15 21.03 -12.42
N ILE A 433 12.26 20.06 -12.59
CA ILE A 433 11.42 19.85 -13.77
C ILE A 433 9.95 19.87 -13.34
N PRO A 434 9.09 20.72 -13.95
CA PRO A 434 7.70 20.93 -13.51
C PRO A 434 6.85 19.65 -13.43
N ASN A 435 7.14 18.66 -14.28
CA ASN A 435 6.39 17.40 -14.31
C ASN A 435 6.77 16.44 -13.18
N TYR A 436 7.93 16.65 -12.51
CA TYR A 436 8.47 15.79 -11.47
C TYR A 436 8.61 16.57 -10.18
N ASN A 437 7.48 16.77 -9.51
CA ASN A 437 7.35 17.65 -8.35
C ASN A 437 7.69 16.93 -7.04
N ALA A 438 8.99 16.77 -6.78
CA ALA A 438 9.51 16.13 -5.57
C ALA A 438 10.80 16.78 -5.09
N ALA A 439 11.12 16.62 -3.81
CA ALA A 439 12.45 16.82 -3.27
C ALA A 439 13.14 15.47 -3.08
N ILE A 440 14.44 15.40 -3.40
CA ILE A 440 15.24 14.18 -3.18
C ILE A 440 16.48 14.56 -2.38
N ASP A 441 16.57 13.98 -1.20
CA ASP A 441 17.64 14.19 -0.24
C ASP A 441 18.48 12.92 -0.07
N LYS A 442 19.79 13.06 -0.08
CA LYS A 442 20.76 11.99 0.20
C LYS A 442 21.19 12.07 1.66
N TYR A 443 21.21 10.91 2.33
CA TYR A 443 21.71 10.69 3.69
C TYR A 443 22.67 9.50 3.68
N LYS A 444 23.97 9.75 3.60
CA LYS A 444 24.97 8.68 3.41
C LYS A 444 24.63 7.81 2.19
N ASP A 445 24.25 6.57 2.42
CA ASP A 445 23.83 5.58 1.43
C ASP A 445 22.31 5.45 1.27
N TYR A 446 21.52 6.30 1.94
CA TYR A 446 20.05 6.36 1.82
C TYR A 446 19.60 7.53 0.94
N ILE A 447 18.47 7.34 0.31
CA ILE A 447 17.77 8.38 -0.47
C ILE A 447 16.36 8.56 0.11
N ILE A 448 15.99 9.80 0.40
CA ILE A 448 14.63 10.17 0.77
C ILE A 448 14.00 10.92 -0.39
N ILE A 449 12.87 10.44 -0.87
CA ILE A 449 12.06 11.11 -1.89
C ILE A 449 10.82 11.65 -1.21
N GLN A 450 10.64 12.97 -1.24
CA GLN A 450 9.48 13.66 -0.70
C GLN A 450 8.62 14.16 -1.85
N GLU A 451 7.48 13.51 -2.10
CA GLU A 451 6.53 13.97 -3.11
C GLU A 451 5.80 15.20 -2.63
N TYR A 452 5.79 16.27 -3.44
CA TYR A 452 4.92 17.42 -3.22
C TYR A 452 3.53 17.12 -3.81
N ALA A 453 2.47 17.41 -3.04
CA ALA A 453 1.10 17.15 -3.48
C ALA A 453 0.83 17.74 -4.87
N ALA A 454 0.36 16.91 -5.78
CA ALA A 454 0.03 17.32 -7.13
C ALA A 454 -1.08 18.40 -7.14
N PRO A 455 -1.03 19.38 -8.05
CA PRO A 455 -2.13 20.32 -8.23
C PRO A 455 -3.44 19.58 -8.56
N LYS A 456 -4.59 20.14 -8.18
CA LYS A 456 -5.93 19.56 -8.46
C LYS A 456 -6.20 19.34 -9.96
N SER A 457 -5.47 20.01 -10.84
CA SER A 457 -5.56 19.85 -12.30
C SER A 457 -4.87 18.59 -12.84
N VAL A 458 -4.07 17.90 -12.03
CA VAL A 458 -3.39 16.65 -12.40
C VAL A 458 -4.23 15.48 -11.90
N SER A 459 -4.55 14.52 -12.79
CA SER A 459 -5.28 13.31 -12.41
C SER A 459 -4.41 12.45 -11.45
N GLU A 460 -5.08 11.72 -10.56
CA GLU A 460 -4.39 10.81 -9.62
C GLU A 460 -3.55 9.76 -10.36
N GLU A 461 -4.04 9.26 -11.49
CA GLU A 461 -3.32 8.28 -12.31
C GLU A 461 -2.00 8.87 -12.85
N LEU A 462 -2.05 10.12 -13.36
CA LEU A 462 -0.86 10.81 -13.86
C LEU A 462 0.12 11.12 -12.72
N ALA A 463 -0.37 11.52 -11.55
CA ALA A 463 0.46 11.76 -10.38
C ALA A 463 1.17 10.47 -9.93
N ARG A 464 0.46 9.36 -9.84
CA ARG A 464 1.04 8.04 -9.53
C ARG A 464 2.10 7.62 -10.54
N ARG A 465 1.84 7.79 -11.82
CA ARG A 465 2.82 7.49 -12.88
C ARG A 465 4.10 8.31 -12.72
N ARG A 466 3.98 9.63 -12.47
CA ARG A 466 5.13 10.52 -12.29
C ARG A 466 5.98 10.14 -11.08
N ILE A 467 5.37 9.81 -9.94
CA ILE A 467 6.13 9.38 -8.76
C ILE A 467 6.84 8.04 -8.98
N MET A 468 6.23 7.12 -9.72
CA MET A 468 6.87 5.87 -10.11
C MET A 468 8.07 6.10 -11.04
N ASP A 469 7.99 7.05 -11.98
CA ASP A 469 9.10 7.44 -12.85
C ASP A 469 10.24 8.06 -12.04
N ILE A 470 9.94 8.93 -11.05
CA ILE A 470 10.93 9.48 -10.11
C ILE A 470 11.63 8.35 -9.35
N LEU A 471 10.88 7.44 -8.75
CA LEU A 471 11.43 6.32 -7.97
C LEU A 471 12.35 5.44 -8.82
N ARG A 472 11.88 5.02 -10.00
CA ARG A 472 12.63 4.15 -10.91
C ARG A 472 13.91 4.80 -11.38
N ALA A 473 13.83 6.03 -11.90
CA ALA A 473 14.99 6.76 -12.39
C ALA A 473 15.97 7.08 -11.25
N THR A 474 15.48 7.39 -10.05
CA THR A 474 16.34 7.63 -8.89
C THR A 474 17.14 6.37 -8.51
N ILE A 475 16.49 5.21 -8.40
CA ILE A 475 17.15 3.93 -8.13
C ILE A 475 18.21 3.63 -9.21
N GLU A 476 17.87 3.80 -10.49
CA GLU A 476 18.77 3.53 -11.61
C GLU A 476 19.97 4.48 -11.67
N VAL A 477 19.74 5.77 -11.46
CA VAL A 477 20.79 6.80 -11.55
C VAL A 477 21.73 6.77 -10.35
N THR A 478 21.19 6.52 -9.14
CA THR A 478 22.00 6.52 -7.91
C THR A 478 22.69 5.18 -7.65
N GLY A 479 22.16 4.08 -8.19
CA GLY A 479 22.62 2.72 -7.89
C GLY A 479 22.37 2.29 -6.43
N VAL A 480 21.58 3.05 -5.68
CA VAL A 480 21.26 2.76 -4.29
C VAL A 480 20.29 1.57 -4.22
N GLU A 481 20.51 0.65 -3.29
CA GLU A 481 19.62 -0.47 -3.03
C GLU A 481 18.19 0.03 -2.72
N SER A 482 17.18 -0.62 -3.27
CA SER A 482 15.79 -0.16 -3.16
C SER A 482 15.27 -0.10 -1.72
N ASN A 483 15.78 -0.95 -0.81
CA ASN A 483 15.47 -0.92 0.61
C ASN A 483 16.04 0.31 1.36
N LYS A 484 16.96 1.04 0.72
CA LYS A 484 17.53 2.29 1.20
C LYS A 484 16.92 3.53 0.55
N VAL A 485 15.91 3.35 -0.30
CA VAL A 485 15.12 4.44 -0.90
C VAL A 485 13.79 4.55 -0.15
N ILE A 486 13.54 5.70 0.44
CA ILE A 486 12.37 5.96 1.29
C ILE A 486 11.48 6.99 0.60
N LEU A 487 10.22 6.61 0.34
CA LEU A 487 9.21 7.52 -0.19
C LEU A 487 8.39 8.12 0.96
N LYS A 488 8.32 9.45 1.01
CA LYS A 488 7.45 10.21 1.92
C LYS A 488 6.48 11.06 1.10
N VAL A 489 5.19 10.94 1.36
CA VAL A 489 4.17 11.76 0.69
C VAL A 489 3.79 12.92 1.61
N ARG A 490 4.03 14.16 1.16
CA ARG A 490 3.56 15.36 1.84
C ARG A 490 2.15 15.70 1.36
N GLU A 491 1.14 15.17 2.03
CA GLU A 491 -0.22 15.68 1.84
C GLU A 491 -0.31 17.13 2.36
N ARG A 492 -1.17 17.96 1.72
CA ARG A 492 -1.52 19.28 2.26
C ARG A 492 -2.25 19.09 3.58
N GLN A 493 -1.51 18.96 4.65
CA GLN A 493 -2.06 18.75 5.99
C GLN A 493 -2.65 20.05 6.53
N LYS A 494 -3.90 20.00 6.93
CA LYS A 494 -4.53 21.01 7.79
C LYS A 494 -4.25 20.64 9.23
N GLY A 495 -3.25 21.28 9.89
CA GLY A 495 -3.07 21.18 11.34
C GLY A 495 -1.96 20.21 11.84
N LYS A 496 -2.11 19.65 13.02
CA LYS A 496 -1.13 18.98 13.89
C LYS A 496 -0.39 17.74 13.39
N SER A 497 -0.58 17.28 12.17
CA SER A 497 -0.07 15.99 11.67
C SER A 497 1.40 16.00 11.25
N GLN A 498 2.05 17.16 11.15
CA GLN A 498 3.45 17.27 10.75
C GLN A 498 4.44 16.59 11.73
N TYR A 499 4.07 16.48 13.00
CA TYR A 499 4.89 15.90 14.07
C TYR A 499 4.37 14.54 14.55
N GLN A 500 3.46 13.90 13.81
CA GLN A 500 2.98 12.56 14.16
C GLN A 500 3.99 11.49 13.75
N LYS A 501 4.18 10.50 14.63
CA LYS A 501 5.01 9.33 14.38
C LYS A 501 4.34 8.47 13.29
N LEU A 502 5.03 8.27 12.16
CA LEU A 502 4.54 7.50 11.01
C LEU A 502 4.75 6.00 11.19
N SER A 503 5.80 5.64 11.92
CA SER A 503 6.12 4.26 12.28
C SER A 503 6.76 4.18 13.67
N SER A 504 7.02 2.99 14.17
CA SER A 504 7.70 2.74 15.45
C SER A 504 8.98 1.91 15.27
N ALA A 505 9.65 2.05 14.13
CA ALA A 505 10.82 1.24 13.80
C ALA A 505 12.06 1.59 14.63
N GLU A 506 12.10 2.79 15.24
CA GLU A 506 13.21 3.32 16.07
C GLU A 506 14.59 3.18 15.42
N ARG A 507 14.62 3.25 14.08
CA ARG A 507 15.84 3.15 13.30
C ARG A 507 16.49 4.53 13.18
N HIS A 508 17.51 4.75 14.00
CA HIS A 508 18.32 5.96 13.95
C HIS A 508 19.60 5.70 13.19
N MET A 509 20.14 6.76 12.58
CA MET A 509 21.41 6.78 11.88
C MET A 509 22.20 8.01 12.33
N VAL A 510 23.51 7.87 12.46
CA VAL A 510 24.40 9.01 12.72
C VAL A 510 24.98 9.50 11.40
N VAL A 511 24.94 10.80 11.20
CA VAL A 511 25.47 11.51 10.03
C VAL A 511 26.42 12.62 10.46
N GLU A 512 27.37 12.94 9.61
CA GLU A 512 28.36 13.99 9.87
C GLU A 512 28.07 15.25 9.07
N GLU A 513 28.20 16.41 9.73
CA GLU A 513 28.13 17.74 9.13
C GLU A 513 29.22 18.65 9.70
N TYR A 514 30.25 18.95 8.90
CA TYR A 514 31.40 19.80 9.31
C TYR A 514 32.13 19.29 10.58
N GLY A 515 32.28 18.00 10.73
CA GLY A 515 32.92 17.38 11.90
C GLY A 515 32.02 17.26 13.13
N VAL A 516 30.75 17.54 13.01
CA VAL A 516 29.72 17.33 14.06
C VAL A 516 28.86 16.13 13.71
N GLU A 517 28.74 15.20 14.63
CA GLU A 517 27.89 14.01 14.50
C GLU A 517 26.44 14.32 14.94
N LEU A 518 25.49 13.96 14.10
CA LEU A 518 24.07 14.22 14.34
C LEU A 518 23.24 12.95 14.11
N LYS A 519 22.36 12.62 15.03
CA LYS A 519 21.43 11.52 14.95
C LYS A 519 20.24 11.94 14.10
N VAL A 520 19.87 11.12 13.10
CA VAL A 520 18.71 11.32 12.23
C VAL A 520 17.81 10.09 12.24
N ASN A 521 16.51 10.28 11.99
CA ASN A 521 15.54 9.21 11.83
C ASN A 521 14.84 9.35 10.48
N LEU A 522 15.10 8.40 9.59
CA LEU A 522 14.62 8.46 8.22
C LEU A 522 13.20 7.91 8.04
N TYR A 523 12.66 7.16 9.01
CA TYR A 523 11.45 6.35 8.85
C TYR A 523 10.24 6.84 9.66
N ASP A 524 10.46 7.21 10.92
CA ASP A 524 9.38 7.36 11.88
C ASP A 524 8.66 8.70 11.84
N TYR A 525 9.30 9.73 11.29
CA TYR A 525 8.76 11.09 11.21
C TYR A 525 8.77 11.60 9.77
N LEU A 526 7.93 12.59 9.49
CA LEU A 526 7.95 13.27 8.19
C LEU A 526 9.30 13.96 7.98
N ASP A 527 9.77 14.70 8.98
CA ASP A 527 11.10 15.32 9.00
C ASP A 527 12.11 14.37 9.64
N THR A 528 13.37 14.48 9.24
CA THR A 528 14.44 13.53 9.61
C THR A 528 15.13 13.83 10.93
N GLY A 529 14.79 14.93 11.59
CA GLY A 529 15.51 15.46 12.75
C GLY A 529 16.63 16.44 12.39
N LEU A 530 16.88 16.69 11.09
CA LEU A 530 17.92 17.61 10.63
C LEU A 530 17.41 18.44 9.45
N PHE A 531 17.32 19.76 9.61
CA PHE A 531 16.99 20.70 8.53
C PHE A 531 18.25 21.03 7.73
N LEU A 532 18.33 20.51 6.50
CA LEU A 532 19.53 20.61 5.65
C LEU A 532 19.82 22.04 5.16
N ASP A 533 18.79 22.86 5.02
CA ASP A 533 18.90 24.26 4.61
C ASP A 533 19.56 25.17 5.66
N HIS A 534 19.56 24.78 6.94
CA HIS A 534 20.21 25.50 8.04
C HIS A 534 21.69 25.15 8.26
N ARG A 535 22.26 24.31 7.44
CA ARG A 535 23.64 23.81 7.55
C ARG A 535 24.68 24.92 7.72
N ILE A 536 24.62 25.96 6.87
CA ILE A 536 25.56 27.10 6.94
C ILE A 536 25.31 27.92 8.20
N THR A 537 24.05 28.09 8.60
CA THR A 537 23.69 28.79 9.85
C THR A 537 24.27 28.06 11.07
N ARG A 538 24.15 26.75 11.14
CA ARG A 538 24.75 25.95 12.21
C ARG A 538 26.27 26.09 12.27
N ARG A 539 26.95 25.97 11.12
CA ARG A 539 28.41 26.20 11.04
C ARG A 539 28.82 27.60 11.47
N MET A 540 28.03 28.61 11.11
CA MET A 540 28.26 30.00 11.52
C MET A 540 28.10 30.16 13.04
N LEU A 541 27.07 29.60 13.65
CA LEU A 541 26.86 29.60 15.10
C LEU A 541 28.05 28.94 15.81
N GLY A 542 28.54 27.80 15.35
CA GLY A 542 29.74 27.16 15.90
C GLY A 542 30.98 28.09 15.87
N LYS A 543 31.16 28.87 14.79
CA LYS A 543 32.27 29.85 14.70
C LYS A 543 32.08 31.07 15.59
N MET A 544 30.83 31.44 15.92
CA MET A 544 30.51 32.60 16.75
C MET A 544 30.53 32.27 18.25
N ALA A 545 30.43 30.99 18.60
CA ALA A 545 30.21 30.49 19.95
C ALA A 545 31.42 30.48 20.92
N PRO A 546 32.70 30.48 20.49
CA PRO A 546 33.84 30.36 21.42
C PRO A 546 33.76 31.32 22.62
N GLY A 547 33.76 30.74 23.84
CA GLY A 547 33.74 31.51 25.11
C GLY A 547 32.43 32.18 25.45
N LYS A 548 31.37 32.00 24.65
CA LYS A 548 30.08 32.68 24.82
C LYS A 548 29.07 31.82 25.56
N ASP A 549 28.16 32.48 26.28
CA ASP A 549 26.94 31.89 26.80
C ASP A 549 25.88 31.87 25.68
N PHE A 550 25.48 30.68 25.24
CA PHE A 550 24.63 30.45 24.05
C PHE A 550 23.21 30.01 24.42
N LEU A 551 22.20 30.63 23.82
CA LEU A 551 20.79 30.27 23.93
C LEU A 551 20.24 29.77 22.59
N ASN A 552 19.56 28.61 22.61
CA ASN A 552 18.84 28.06 21.48
C ASN A 552 17.34 27.89 21.79
N LEU A 553 16.49 28.67 21.12
CA LEU A 553 15.04 28.67 21.29
C LEU A 553 14.36 27.98 20.12
N PHE A 554 13.28 27.23 20.38
CA PHE A 554 12.62 26.31 19.43
C PHE A 554 13.64 25.32 18.86
N SER A 555 14.38 24.72 19.79
CA SER A 555 15.64 24.04 19.49
C SER A 555 15.51 22.77 18.67
N TYR A 556 14.30 22.19 18.60
CA TYR A 556 14.05 20.93 17.90
C TYR A 556 15.01 19.84 18.42
N THR A 557 15.76 19.18 17.57
CA THR A 557 16.74 18.15 17.94
C THR A 557 18.08 18.71 18.43
N GLY A 558 18.17 20.01 18.67
CA GLY A 558 19.35 20.67 19.24
C GLY A 558 20.55 20.75 18.31
N SER A 559 20.40 20.54 17.01
CA SER A 559 21.53 20.52 16.07
C SER A 559 22.34 21.83 16.08
N ALA A 560 21.71 23.00 16.31
CA ALA A 560 22.39 24.28 16.48
C ALA A 560 23.15 24.35 17.80
N THR A 561 22.60 23.82 18.89
CA THR A 561 23.26 23.72 20.20
C THR A 561 24.54 22.89 20.09
N VAL A 562 24.49 21.72 19.42
CA VAL A 562 25.66 20.85 19.24
C VAL A 562 26.78 21.59 18.51
N HIS A 563 26.46 22.30 17.39
CA HIS A 563 27.46 23.10 16.67
C HIS A 563 28.07 24.21 17.53
N ALA A 564 27.26 24.88 18.38
CA ALA A 564 27.74 25.90 19.28
C ALA A 564 28.65 25.31 20.38
N ALA A 565 28.27 24.19 20.99
CA ALA A 565 29.05 23.51 22.00
C ALA A 565 30.40 23.00 21.46
N VAL A 566 30.38 22.26 20.32
CA VAL A 566 31.60 21.80 19.63
C VAL A 566 32.47 22.98 19.20
N GLY A 567 31.85 24.12 18.84
CA GLY A 567 32.53 25.37 18.52
C GLY A 567 33.17 26.08 19.72
N GLY A 568 32.97 25.59 20.95
CA GLY A 568 33.61 26.13 22.16
C GLY A 568 32.73 27.14 22.92
N ALA A 569 31.40 27.03 22.86
CA ALA A 569 30.51 27.79 23.75
C ALA A 569 30.87 27.53 25.22
N LYS A 570 30.84 28.56 26.04
CA LYS A 570 31.09 28.47 27.48
C LYS A 570 29.96 27.74 28.18
N THR A 571 28.73 28.13 27.87
CA THR A 571 27.50 27.45 28.33
C THR A 571 26.52 27.33 27.16
N THR A 572 25.60 26.35 27.22
CA THR A 572 24.46 26.29 26.29
C THR A 572 23.15 26.08 27.04
N THR A 573 22.13 26.88 26.73
CA THR A 573 20.77 26.72 27.20
C THR A 573 19.88 26.40 26.02
N THR A 574 19.20 25.23 26.07
CA THR A 574 18.42 24.66 24.97
C THR A 574 16.96 24.53 25.39
N VAL A 575 16.06 25.27 24.76
CA VAL A 575 14.65 25.33 25.13
C VAL A 575 13.76 24.81 24.00
N ASP A 576 12.89 23.87 24.33
CA ASP A 576 11.85 23.34 23.42
C ASP A 576 10.65 22.84 24.22
N MET A 577 9.47 22.90 23.64
CA MET A 577 8.23 22.38 24.25
C MET A 577 8.19 20.85 24.30
N SER A 578 8.92 20.16 23.40
CA SER A 578 8.87 18.72 23.21
C SER A 578 9.96 18.00 23.97
N ASN A 579 9.59 17.25 24.99
CA ASN A 579 10.53 16.39 25.72
C ASN A 579 11.23 15.36 24.80
N THR A 580 10.54 14.87 23.75
CA THR A 580 11.12 13.95 22.78
C THR A 580 12.27 14.60 22.02
N TYR A 581 12.13 15.85 21.59
CA TYR A 581 13.18 16.56 20.89
C TYR A 581 14.32 16.98 21.80
N LEU A 582 14.04 17.33 23.05
CA LEU A 582 15.08 17.63 24.04
C LEU A 582 15.95 16.40 24.37
N ARG A 583 15.33 15.22 24.51
CA ARG A 583 16.11 13.97 24.64
C ARG A 583 16.99 13.72 23.41
N TRP A 584 16.46 13.95 22.24
CA TRP A 584 17.23 13.82 21.01
C TRP A 584 18.37 14.84 20.94
N ALA A 585 18.15 16.08 21.42
CA ALA A 585 19.20 17.08 21.56
C ALA A 585 20.29 16.63 22.53
N GLN A 586 19.94 16.04 23.68
CA GLN A 586 20.89 15.46 24.64
C GLN A 586 21.70 14.33 24.00
N GLU A 587 21.06 13.40 23.28
CA GLU A 587 21.73 12.32 22.57
C GLU A 587 22.70 12.86 21.49
N ASN A 588 22.33 13.94 20.79
CA ASN A 588 23.22 14.61 19.85
C ASN A 588 24.43 15.26 20.52
N MET A 589 24.27 15.83 21.71
CA MET A 589 25.36 16.37 22.50
C MET A 589 26.31 15.27 22.99
N GLU A 590 25.74 14.17 23.49
CA GLU A 590 26.51 13.00 23.95
C GLU A 590 27.37 12.38 22.83
N LEU A 591 26.83 12.27 21.58
CA LEU A 591 27.57 11.79 20.39
C LEU A 591 28.83 12.62 20.14
N ASN A 592 28.82 13.91 20.48
CA ASN A 592 29.93 14.83 20.28
C ASN A 592 30.76 15.07 21.55
N ASN A 593 30.60 14.23 22.57
CA ASN A 593 31.28 14.34 23.87
C ASN A 593 31.03 15.67 24.59
N GLN A 594 29.90 16.33 24.31
CA GLN A 594 29.48 17.58 24.94
C GLN A 594 28.53 17.25 26.10
N VAL A 595 29.12 16.83 27.23
CA VAL A 595 28.37 16.47 28.44
C VAL A 595 28.84 17.34 29.61
N GLY A 596 27.94 17.68 30.53
CA GLY A 596 28.26 18.45 31.72
C GLY A 596 27.18 19.47 32.12
N SER A 597 27.28 20.00 33.30
CA SER A 597 26.32 20.93 33.88
C SER A 597 26.26 22.31 33.20
N GLN A 598 27.23 22.62 32.35
CA GLN A 598 27.25 23.84 31.54
C GLN A 598 26.27 23.77 30.35
N HIS A 599 25.67 22.60 30.08
CA HIS A 599 24.70 22.39 28.99
C HIS A 599 23.32 22.11 29.60
N GLU A 600 22.42 23.07 29.52
CA GLU A 600 21.11 23.00 30.11
C GLU A 600 20.03 22.72 29.05
N PHE A 601 19.03 21.88 29.39
CA PHE A 601 17.89 21.51 28.53
C PHE A 601 16.58 21.77 29.27
N ILE A 602 15.79 22.70 28.74
CA ILE A 602 14.60 23.22 29.43
C ILE A 602 13.36 22.86 28.60
N GLN A 603 12.46 22.05 29.18
CA GLN A 603 11.16 21.80 28.60
C GLN A 603 10.18 22.92 28.93
N ALA A 604 9.98 23.87 28.02
CA ALA A 604 9.08 24.99 28.19
C ALA A 604 8.44 25.46 26.88
N ASP A 605 7.33 26.16 26.98
CA ASP A 605 6.85 27.00 25.88
C ASP A 605 7.82 28.18 25.74
N CYS A 606 8.55 28.25 24.61
CA CYS A 606 9.57 29.27 24.40
C CYS A 606 9.05 30.72 24.54
N LEU A 607 7.80 30.98 24.14
CA LEU A 607 7.22 32.33 24.23
C LEU A 607 6.92 32.71 25.72
N GLN A 608 6.44 31.78 26.50
CA GLN A 608 6.20 31.97 27.91
C GLN A 608 7.53 32.07 28.67
N TRP A 609 8.47 31.18 28.40
CA TRP A 609 9.78 31.14 29.01
C TRP A 609 10.54 32.45 28.81
N LEU A 610 10.50 33.06 27.62
CA LEU A 610 11.08 34.35 27.31
C LEU A 610 10.52 35.49 28.15
N GLN A 611 9.31 35.39 28.68
CA GLN A 611 8.69 36.42 29.54
C GLN A 611 9.07 36.28 31.02
N GLU A 612 9.40 35.05 31.44
CA GLU A 612 9.59 34.69 32.87
C GLU A 612 11.06 34.70 33.30
N VAL A 613 12.01 34.59 32.35
CA VAL A 613 13.46 34.44 32.65
C VAL A 613 14.22 35.74 32.41
N ASP A 614 15.14 36.06 33.35
CA ASP A 614 15.98 37.26 33.31
C ASP A 614 17.45 36.98 32.97
N ASP A 615 17.80 35.74 32.61
CA ASP A 615 19.16 35.37 32.17
C ASP A 615 19.59 36.12 30.92
N THR A 616 20.89 36.38 30.81
CA THR A 616 21.46 37.12 29.65
C THR A 616 22.49 36.28 28.91
N PHE A 617 22.54 36.44 27.59
CA PHE A 617 23.34 35.64 26.69
C PHE A 617 24.17 36.51 25.73
N ASP A 618 25.31 35.96 25.32
CA ASP A 618 26.17 36.60 24.30
C ASP A 618 25.76 36.23 22.87
N LEU A 619 25.16 35.04 22.69
CA LEU A 619 24.72 34.55 21.40
C LEU A 619 23.37 33.83 21.54
N ILE A 620 22.37 34.31 20.83
CA ILE A 620 21.02 33.73 20.81
C ILE A 620 20.70 33.24 19.41
N PHE A 621 20.30 31.99 19.26
CA PHE A 621 19.70 31.45 18.05
C PHE A 621 18.22 31.19 18.26
N ILE A 622 17.41 31.61 17.32
CA ILE A 622 15.98 31.41 17.35
C ILE A 622 15.42 31.14 15.96
N ASP A 623 14.71 30.02 15.80
CA ASP A 623 14.03 29.60 14.56
C ASP A 623 12.58 29.17 14.86
N PRO A 624 11.67 30.13 15.08
CA PRO A 624 10.32 29.84 15.50
C PRO A 624 9.48 29.30 14.33
N PRO A 625 8.43 28.50 14.62
CA PRO A 625 7.52 28.02 13.62
C PRO A 625 6.80 29.17 12.91
N THR A 626 6.52 29.01 11.61
CA THR A 626 5.77 30.03 10.82
C THR A 626 4.42 30.33 11.44
N PHE A 627 3.75 29.30 11.98
CA PHE A 627 2.45 29.39 12.63
C PHE A 627 2.32 28.29 13.69
N SER A 628 1.79 28.63 14.86
CA SER A 628 1.52 27.65 15.94
C SER A 628 0.14 27.86 16.56
N ASN A 629 -0.63 26.77 16.68
CA ASN A 629 -1.92 26.67 17.37
C ASN A 629 -1.87 25.59 18.44
N SER A 630 -0.90 25.62 19.31
CA SER A 630 -0.80 24.64 20.39
C SER A 630 -1.97 24.83 21.39
N LYS A 631 -2.61 23.71 21.80
CA LYS A 631 -3.63 23.74 22.90
C LYS A 631 -3.06 24.22 24.23
N ARG A 632 -1.74 24.27 24.38
CA ARG A 632 -1.04 24.77 25.55
C ARG A 632 -0.72 26.26 25.47
N MET A 633 -0.86 26.89 24.30
CA MET A 633 -0.68 28.32 24.10
C MET A 633 -2.00 29.07 24.30
N LYS A 634 -1.98 30.16 25.03
CA LYS A 634 -3.16 31.03 25.26
C LYS A 634 -3.62 31.76 23.98
N GLN A 635 -2.71 31.99 23.01
CA GLN A 635 -2.99 32.67 21.74
C GLN A 635 -2.23 31.97 20.57
N SER A 636 -2.76 32.10 19.35
CA SER A 636 -2.06 31.61 18.14
C SER A 636 -0.86 32.48 17.83
N PHE A 637 0.28 31.87 17.50
CA PHE A 637 1.48 32.55 17.07
C PHE A 637 1.57 32.59 15.53
N ASP A 638 1.88 33.78 14.97
CA ASP A 638 2.24 33.98 13.54
C ASP A 638 3.49 34.85 13.46
N ILE A 639 4.56 34.32 12.90
CA ILE A 639 5.87 34.99 12.91
C ILE A 639 5.85 36.35 12.22
N GLN A 640 5.03 36.57 11.18
CA GLN A 640 4.93 37.89 10.54
C GLN A 640 4.29 38.93 11.44
N ARG A 641 3.30 38.53 12.24
CA ARG A 641 2.58 39.41 13.17
C ARG A 641 3.40 39.66 14.44
N ASP A 642 4.02 38.58 14.97
CA ASP A 642 4.48 38.55 16.36
C ASP A 642 6.00 38.74 16.51
N HIS A 643 6.77 38.87 15.39
CA HIS A 643 8.24 38.94 15.45
C HIS A 643 8.76 40.13 16.25
N ILE A 644 8.08 41.29 16.25
CA ILE A 644 8.52 42.47 17.02
C ILE A 644 8.40 42.21 18.55
N MET A 645 7.28 41.67 19.02
CA MET A 645 7.12 41.25 20.40
C MET A 645 8.21 40.24 20.83
N LEU A 646 8.56 39.34 19.90
CA LEU A 646 9.64 38.38 20.13
C LEU A 646 10.99 39.07 20.29
N MET A 647 11.29 40.06 19.45
CA MET A 647 12.54 40.84 19.50
C MET A 647 12.64 41.72 20.76
N GLU A 648 11.53 42.26 21.24
CA GLU A 648 11.46 43.01 22.48
C GLU A 648 11.89 42.15 23.70
N ASN A 649 11.37 40.92 23.79
CA ASN A 649 11.78 39.99 24.84
C ASN A 649 13.26 39.56 24.68
N LEU A 650 13.71 39.26 23.47
CA LEU A 650 15.09 38.85 23.22
C LEU A 650 16.09 39.96 23.49
N LYS A 651 15.72 41.24 23.27
CA LYS A 651 16.58 42.39 23.60
C LYS A 651 16.92 42.43 25.09
N ARG A 652 15.98 42.12 26.00
CA ARG A 652 16.19 42.06 27.42
C ARG A 652 17.24 41.03 27.85
N MET A 653 17.28 39.93 27.13
CA MET A 653 18.19 38.80 27.34
C MET A 653 19.54 38.94 26.59
N LEU A 654 19.68 39.94 25.73
CA LEU A 654 20.87 40.13 24.91
C LEU A 654 21.87 41.02 25.65
N ARG A 655 23.09 40.52 25.87
CA ARG A 655 24.21 41.34 26.42
C ARG A 655 24.60 42.46 25.51
N PRO A 656 25.27 43.53 25.97
CA PRO A 656 25.62 44.71 25.14
C PRO A 656 26.34 44.33 23.81
N GLU A 657 27.33 43.47 23.85
CA GLU A 657 28.09 42.98 22.65
C GLU A 657 27.47 41.71 22.05
N GLY A 658 26.30 41.30 22.49
CA GLY A 658 25.63 40.08 22.11
C GLY A 658 25.04 40.16 20.70
N GLN A 659 24.75 38.99 20.14
CA GLN A 659 24.16 38.84 18.81
C GLN A 659 22.99 37.85 18.84
N ILE A 660 21.89 38.21 18.18
CA ILE A 660 20.78 37.30 17.89
C ILE A 660 20.91 36.84 16.43
N VAL A 661 20.91 35.55 16.20
CA VAL A 661 20.71 34.96 14.87
C VAL A 661 19.25 34.52 14.80
N PHE A 662 18.45 35.27 14.06
CA PHE A 662 17.02 35.02 13.85
C PHE A 662 16.80 34.39 12.50
N SER A 663 16.18 33.22 12.47
CA SER A 663 15.80 32.51 11.27
C SER A 663 14.29 32.24 11.24
N ASN A 664 13.72 32.08 10.06
CA ASN A 664 12.38 31.53 9.84
C ASN A 664 12.21 31.05 8.39
N ASN A 665 11.23 30.16 8.15
CA ASN A 665 10.93 29.60 6.84
C ASN A 665 9.63 30.17 6.20
N LYS A 666 9.14 31.32 6.68
CA LYS A 666 7.95 31.96 6.09
C LYS A 666 8.29 32.60 4.74
N ARG A 667 7.66 32.11 3.68
CA ARG A 667 7.77 32.75 2.35
C ARG A 667 7.29 34.21 2.42
N HIS A 668 8.03 35.13 1.77
CA HIS A 668 7.73 36.56 1.73
C HIS A 668 7.71 37.24 3.13
N PHE A 669 8.45 36.69 4.10
CA PHE A 669 8.60 37.35 5.40
C PHE A 669 9.24 38.73 5.22
N LYS A 670 8.67 39.74 5.92
CA LYS A 670 9.18 41.11 5.94
C LYS A 670 9.49 41.49 7.38
N MET A 671 10.75 41.77 7.64
CA MET A 671 11.20 42.32 8.92
C MET A 671 10.75 43.79 9.01
N ASP A 672 10.14 44.17 10.12
CA ASP A 672 9.78 45.55 10.43
C ASP A 672 11.00 46.27 11.01
N LEU A 673 11.81 46.83 10.10
CA LEU A 673 13.08 47.47 10.47
C LEU A 673 12.86 48.76 11.25
N ASP A 674 11.76 49.48 11.04
CA ASP A 674 11.44 50.72 11.73
C ASP A 674 11.16 50.46 13.21
N LYS A 675 10.32 49.50 13.51
CA LYS A 675 10.06 49.10 14.89
C LYS A 675 11.29 48.50 15.61
N LEU A 676 12.14 47.75 14.87
CA LEU A 676 13.40 47.30 15.45
C LEU A 676 14.31 48.45 15.85
N ASN A 677 14.41 49.47 14.97
CA ASN A 677 15.17 50.69 15.26
C ASN A 677 14.62 51.46 16.48
N GLU A 678 13.30 51.55 16.64
CA GLU A 678 12.64 52.12 17.85
C GLU A 678 12.99 51.34 19.10
N LEU A 679 13.12 50.02 19.00
CA LEU A 679 13.59 49.15 20.07
C LEU A 679 15.10 49.31 20.36
N GLY A 680 15.85 50.10 19.57
CA GLY A 680 17.30 50.19 19.72
C GLY A 680 18.06 48.97 19.24
N LEU A 681 17.51 48.26 18.29
CA LEU A 681 18.10 47.08 17.63
C LEU A 681 18.46 47.40 16.17
N HIS A 682 19.55 46.83 15.69
CA HIS A 682 19.96 46.85 14.28
C HIS A 682 19.90 45.45 13.71
N ALA A 683 19.24 45.27 12.56
CA ALA A 683 19.09 43.98 11.91
C ALA A 683 19.77 43.96 10.52
N LYS A 684 20.67 43.01 10.31
CA LYS A 684 21.37 42.77 9.04
C LYS A 684 20.89 41.47 8.41
N ASN A 685 20.29 41.57 7.21
CA ASN A 685 19.88 40.37 6.47
C ASN A 685 21.12 39.61 5.97
N ILE A 686 21.20 38.33 6.24
CA ILE A 686 22.28 37.42 5.82
C ILE A 686 21.75 36.18 5.10
N SER A 687 20.47 36.16 4.69
CA SER A 687 19.81 35.01 4.05
C SER A 687 20.61 34.42 2.89
N ASP A 688 21.13 35.28 1.97
CA ASP A 688 21.95 34.82 0.84
C ASP A 688 23.29 34.19 1.28
N LYS A 689 23.83 34.57 2.47
CA LYS A 689 25.09 34.05 3.00
C LYS A 689 24.91 32.72 3.75
N THR A 690 23.69 32.44 4.18
CA THR A 690 23.34 31.22 4.93
C THR A 690 22.66 30.17 4.05
N LEU A 691 22.38 30.48 2.79
CA LEU A 691 21.75 29.56 1.84
C LEU A 691 22.77 28.55 1.31
N PRO A 692 22.61 27.23 1.56
CA PRO A 692 23.53 26.23 1.03
C PRO A 692 23.38 26.03 -0.48
N MET A 693 24.45 25.52 -1.12
CA MET A 693 24.52 25.32 -2.57
C MET A 693 23.43 24.38 -3.11
N ASP A 694 23.04 23.38 -2.36
CA ASP A 694 21.98 22.42 -2.69
C ASP A 694 20.57 23.02 -2.62
N PHE A 695 20.40 24.17 -1.97
CA PHE A 695 19.16 24.96 -1.91
C PHE A 695 19.21 26.26 -2.72
N ALA A 696 20.27 26.51 -3.46
CA ALA A 696 20.50 27.80 -4.16
C ALA A 696 19.38 28.19 -5.14
N LYS A 697 18.57 27.23 -5.61
CA LYS A 697 17.43 27.47 -6.50
C LYS A 697 16.20 27.98 -5.74
N ASN A 698 16.07 27.68 -4.46
CA ASN A 698 14.94 28.04 -3.61
C ASN A 698 15.36 29.10 -2.58
N LYS A 699 15.61 30.32 -3.07
CA LYS A 699 16.06 31.45 -2.23
C LYS A 699 15.11 31.82 -1.09
N GLN A 700 13.87 31.34 -1.13
CA GLN A 700 12.85 31.62 -0.13
C GLN A 700 12.65 30.47 0.84
N ILE A 701 13.57 29.49 0.92
CA ILE A 701 13.43 28.35 1.79
C ILE A 701 13.57 28.75 3.27
N HIS A 702 14.48 29.67 3.56
CA HIS A 702 14.58 30.31 4.86
C HIS A 702 15.03 31.78 4.72
N ASN A 703 14.78 32.53 5.79
CA ASN A 703 15.28 33.88 5.97
C ASN A 703 16.18 33.89 7.21
N CYS A 704 17.26 34.66 7.17
CA CYS A 704 18.18 34.75 8.30
C CYS A 704 18.72 36.15 8.50
N TRP A 705 18.75 36.65 9.76
CA TRP A 705 19.27 37.94 10.15
C TRP A 705 20.23 37.81 11.32
N ILE A 706 21.24 38.69 11.36
CA ILE A 706 21.98 38.97 12.59
C ILE A 706 21.42 40.29 13.14
N ILE A 707 21.02 40.25 14.45
CA ILE A 707 20.44 41.38 15.14
C ILE A 707 21.35 41.71 16.32
N THR A 708 21.69 43.01 16.51
CA THR A 708 22.56 43.54 17.59
C THR A 708 21.90 44.75 18.24
N HIS A 709 22.41 45.15 19.38
CA HIS A 709 22.12 46.49 19.87
C HIS A 709 22.59 47.55 18.86
N LYS A 710 21.85 48.62 18.74
CA LYS A 710 22.25 49.78 17.93
C LYS A 710 23.43 50.45 18.62
N GLU A 711 24.54 50.66 17.88
CA GLU A 711 25.63 51.50 18.35
C GLU A 711 25.10 52.89 18.62
N GLY A 712 25.36 53.44 19.84
CA GLY A 712 24.90 54.73 20.27
C GLY A 712 25.53 55.91 19.49
#